data_a7717f77e586c5fdc6d5f0318fcf17d4
#
_entry.id   a7717f77e586c5fdc6d5f0318fcf17d4
#
_cell.length_a   1.000
_cell.length_b   1.000
_cell.length_c   1.000
_cell.angle_alpha   90.00
_cell.angle_beta   90.00
_cell.angle_gamma   90.00
#
_symmetry.space_group_name_H-M   'P 1'
#
loop_
_entity.id
_entity.type
_entity.pdbx_description
1 polymer ?
#
loop_
_entity_poly.entity_id
_entity_poly.type
_entity_poly.pdbx_seq_one_letter_code
_entity_poly.pdbx_strand_id
1 'polypeptide(L)'
;MKKMILSISLLLMVSFLYSQSAKRFYPASELISVGAYYYPEHWDESVWERDLKQMAKMGFEFTHYGEFAWAQLEPEEGKYNFEWLDRAIALADKYGLKVILCTSTATPPVWLVRKYAEVLITHEDGTRMDHGARQHASFSSTFYREYSQKMIAELAKRYGNDERVIGWQLDNEPRMSIDYGPDAHERFRVWLKEKYGTIEALNKAWGNDFWSGLYNDFSQINIPLHSQWGMNIHQRLDHTRFADWETASFMDKQARTIRKHITRDQWITTNYIPMYDVRYIGQSRELDFVTYTRYMIYGEGLGVGRKGYRIGEPLRIAMANDYFRPLSEIIGVMELQPGQVNWGQINPQPLPGAVRLWNWHVFAGGSKFTCTYRFRAPLYGYEQYHYGIMDFDGVRPSPGGLEFQQFIEEINLLRKHFVGLDVPDEYRKRYTGVLFDPNNAIAMAHNPQTTEWHTENHVLKYYKALKSFGAPVDFVRDTMDISKYPVLVVPAYQQMSLELIEELTNYASNGGHLVMTVRTGHQDPYGHLWEAPYAQPIYNLIGSEIEFYDLLMPHAPDHVKMDGELHSWTSWGEILKPFTGTEAWATFEDDFYAGKPAVIWRNLGRGTVTYVGVDTHDGQLEHKVLTRVFERAGIKTESYPEGIIVEYRDSFGIAMNYSDKNYAVKIPSGSQILVGQPNIAPAEVVVWKIE
;
A
#
# COMPACT_ATOMS: atom_id res chain seq x y z
N MET A 1 27.18 16.63 -15.52
CA MET A 1 26.39 17.49 -14.64
C MET A 1 25.34 18.32 -15.36
N LYS A 2 25.61 19.28 -16.25
CA LYS A 2 24.57 20.11 -16.92
C LYS A 2 23.53 19.30 -17.73
N LYS A 3 23.89 18.23 -18.42
CA LYS A 3 22.93 17.36 -19.16
C LYS A 3 22.06 16.49 -18.23
N MET A 4 22.57 16.11 -17.06
CA MET A 4 21.84 15.35 -16.07
C MET A 4 20.81 16.21 -15.33
N ILE A 5 21.14 17.47 -15.02
CA ILE A 5 20.24 18.45 -14.40
C ILE A 5 19.08 18.80 -15.38
N LEU A 6 19.37 18.92 -16.68
CA LEU A 6 18.32 19.21 -17.67
C LEU A 6 17.35 18.02 -17.85
N SER A 7 17.84 16.78 -17.77
CA SER A 7 17.00 15.57 -17.82
C SER A 7 16.13 15.40 -16.57
N ILE A 8 16.64 15.73 -15.40
CA ILE A 8 15.88 15.69 -14.14
C ILE A 8 14.80 16.78 -14.13
N SER A 9 15.11 17.99 -14.58
CA SER A 9 14.13 19.09 -14.68
C SER A 9 13.02 18.79 -15.70
N LEU A 10 13.35 18.12 -16.82
CA LEU A 10 12.36 17.74 -17.82
C LEU A 10 11.47 16.58 -17.32
N LEU A 11 12.03 15.62 -16.56
CA LEU A 11 11.29 14.53 -15.92
C LEU A 11 10.35 15.02 -14.83
N LEU A 12 10.79 15.99 -14.02
CA LEU A 12 9.94 16.64 -13.00
C LEU A 12 8.81 17.47 -13.63
N MET A 13 9.07 18.15 -14.76
CA MET A 13 8.00 18.85 -15.50
C MET A 13 6.98 17.90 -16.12
N VAL A 14 7.40 16.76 -16.62
CA VAL A 14 6.49 15.77 -17.22
C VAL A 14 5.62 15.13 -16.13
N SER A 15 6.18 14.74 -15.00
CA SER A 15 5.39 14.21 -13.86
C SER A 15 4.43 15.25 -13.28
N PHE A 16 4.81 16.54 -13.22
CA PHE A 16 3.93 17.63 -12.79
C PHE A 16 2.77 17.91 -13.76
N LEU A 17 3.00 17.74 -15.06
CA LEU A 17 1.95 17.90 -16.08
C LEU A 17 0.94 16.74 -16.07
N TYR A 18 1.37 15.51 -15.79
CA TYR A 18 0.46 14.36 -15.67
C TYR A 18 -0.39 14.42 -14.39
N SER A 19 0.17 14.86 -13.27
CA SER A 19 -0.54 15.03 -11.99
C SER A 19 -1.67 16.07 -12.09
N GLN A 20 -1.48 17.17 -12.81
CA GLN A 20 -2.55 18.14 -13.04
C GLN A 20 -3.70 17.58 -13.89
N SER A 21 -3.45 16.52 -14.69
CA SER A 21 -4.49 15.90 -15.51
C SER A 21 -5.48 15.09 -14.68
N ALA A 22 -5.03 14.40 -13.64
CA ALA A 22 -5.87 13.53 -12.84
C ALA A 22 -6.89 14.31 -11.98
N LYS A 23 -6.52 15.49 -11.45
CA LYS A 23 -7.44 16.35 -10.65
C LYS A 23 -8.69 16.80 -11.40
N ARG A 24 -8.62 16.96 -12.74
CA ARG A 24 -9.79 17.36 -13.54
C ARG A 24 -10.86 16.28 -13.63
N PHE A 25 -10.50 15.00 -13.48
CA PHE A 25 -11.46 13.89 -13.48
C PHE A 25 -12.25 13.77 -12.18
N TYR A 26 -11.70 14.36 -11.09
CA TYR A 26 -12.28 14.26 -9.75
C TYR A 26 -12.32 15.64 -9.09
N PRO A 27 -13.29 16.50 -9.47
CA PRO A 27 -13.46 17.81 -8.83
C PRO A 27 -13.62 17.67 -7.32
N ALA A 28 -13.10 18.63 -6.56
CA ALA A 28 -13.16 18.57 -5.10
C ALA A 28 -14.60 18.47 -4.57
N SER A 29 -15.53 19.18 -5.22
CA SER A 29 -16.96 19.22 -4.86
C SER A 29 -17.68 17.88 -5.03
N GLU A 30 -17.19 17.00 -5.90
CA GLU A 30 -17.77 15.66 -6.08
C GLU A 30 -17.46 14.73 -4.91
N LEU A 31 -16.51 15.09 -4.06
CA LEU A 31 -16.06 14.37 -2.89
C LEU A 31 -15.50 12.99 -3.22
N ILE A 32 -16.36 12.05 -3.61
CA ILE A 32 -16.01 10.69 -4.03
C ILE A 32 -17.03 10.16 -5.03
N SER A 33 -16.53 9.48 -6.09
CA SER A 33 -17.38 8.74 -7.04
C SER A 33 -17.47 7.27 -6.64
N VAL A 34 -18.62 6.63 -6.90
CA VAL A 34 -18.88 5.23 -6.54
C VAL A 34 -19.18 4.41 -7.77
N GLY A 35 -18.48 3.28 -7.92
CA GLY A 35 -18.65 2.36 -9.03
C GLY A 35 -18.69 0.90 -8.62
N ALA A 36 -18.95 0.03 -9.59
CA ALA A 36 -18.94 -1.40 -9.38
C ALA A 36 -18.41 -2.15 -10.61
N TYR A 37 -17.66 -3.22 -10.37
CA TYR A 37 -17.29 -4.17 -11.42
C TYR A 37 -18.51 -4.87 -11.97
N TYR A 38 -18.60 -4.96 -13.27
CA TYR A 38 -19.58 -5.79 -13.97
C TYR A 38 -18.89 -6.57 -15.08
N TYR A 39 -19.25 -7.82 -15.24
CA TYR A 39 -18.68 -8.74 -16.22
C TYR A 39 -19.76 -9.15 -17.22
N PRO A 40 -20.00 -8.37 -18.29
CA PRO A 40 -20.99 -8.72 -19.31
C PRO A 40 -20.78 -10.13 -19.86
N GLU A 41 -19.53 -10.53 -20.05
CA GLU A 41 -19.13 -11.83 -20.57
C GLU A 41 -19.50 -13.03 -19.68
N HIS A 42 -19.92 -12.80 -18.44
CA HIS A 42 -20.39 -13.86 -17.53
C HIS A 42 -21.91 -14.09 -17.63
N TRP A 43 -22.64 -13.25 -18.35
CA TRP A 43 -24.11 -13.26 -18.36
C TRP A 43 -24.67 -13.25 -19.77
N ASP A 44 -25.87 -13.85 -19.93
CA ASP A 44 -26.64 -13.70 -21.15
C ASP A 44 -26.95 -12.21 -21.41
N GLU A 45 -26.83 -11.76 -22.65
CA GLU A 45 -27.01 -10.36 -23.03
C GLU A 45 -28.38 -9.80 -22.66
N SER A 46 -29.40 -10.65 -22.61
CA SER A 46 -30.80 -10.26 -22.25
C SER A 46 -30.95 -9.69 -20.83
N VAL A 47 -29.96 -9.94 -19.93
CA VAL A 47 -30.00 -9.42 -18.56
C VAL A 47 -29.15 -8.16 -18.35
N TRP A 48 -28.27 -7.80 -19.30
CA TRP A 48 -27.35 -6.66 -19.15
C TRP A 48 -28.09 -5.35 -18.91
N GLU A 49 -29.15 -5.09 -19.69
CA GLU A 49 -29.92 -3.86 -19.57
C GLU A 49 -30.59 -3.72 -18.21
N ARG A 50 -31.15 -4.82 -17.67
CA ARG A 50 -31.69 -4.86 -16.32
C ARG A 50 -30.64 -4.51 -15.27
N ASP A 51 -29.49 -5.13 -15.37
CA ASP A 51 -28.41 -5.01 -14.38
C ASP A 51 -27.82 -3.59 -14.38
N LEU A 52 -27.51 -3.02 -15.55
CA LEU A 52 -26.97 -1.65 -15.66
C LEU A 52 -27.99 -0.58 -15.27
N LYS A 53 -29.27 -0.77 -15.62
CA LYS A 53 -30.36 0.08 -15.17
C LYS A 53 -30.49 0.06 -13.63
N GLN A 54 -30.35 -1.10 -13.01
CA GLN A 54 -30.40 -1.23 -11.56
C GLN A 54 -29.18 -0.58 -10.91
N MET A 55 -28.00 -0.74 -11.48
CA MET A 55 -26.76 -0.08 -11.03
C MET A 55 -26.94 1.44 -10.99
N ALA A 56 -27.40 2.03 -12.10
CA ALA A 56 -27.66 3.47 -12.17
C ALA A 56 -28.76 3.92 -11.18
N LYS A 57 -29.83 3.12 -11.01
CA LYS A 57 -30.91 3.41 -10.06
C LYS A 57 -30.43 3.42 -8.61
N MET A 58 -29.43 2.60 -8.26
CA MET A 58 -28.81 2.59 -6.93
C MET A 58 -27.84 3.77 -6.72
N GLY A 59 -27.61 4.58 -7.76
CA GLY A 59 -26.78 5.79 -7.69
C GLY A 59 -25.32 5.57 -8.01
N PHE A 60 -24.91 4.41 -8.53
CA PHE A 60 -23.56 4.21 -9.04
C PHE A 60 -23.31 5.11 -10.24
N GLU A 61 -22.09 5.64 -10.36
CA GLU A 61 -21.70 6.64 -11.37
C GLU A 61 -20.87 6.03 -12.51
N PHE A 62 -20.19 4.91 -12.25
CA PHE A 62 -19.39 4.21 -13.24
C PHE A 62 -19.40 2.69 -13.04
N THR A 63 -18.99 1.98 -14.08
CA THR A 63 -18.77 0.54 -14.08
C THR A 63 -17.40 0.18 -14.65
N HIS A 64 -16.93 -1.04 -14.40
CA HIS A 64 -15.63 -1.55 -14.81
C HIS A 64 -15.80 -2.81 -15.65
N TYR A 65 -15.17 -2.87 -16.84
CA TYR A 65 -15.29 -3.95 -17.80
C TYR A 65 -13.94 -4.55 -18.22
N GLY A 66 -13.99 -5.83 -18.60
CA GLY A 66 -12.95 -6.48 -19.36
C GLY A 66 -11.73 -6.95 -18.57
N GLU A 67 -11.84 -7.12 -17.24
CA GLU A 67 -10.69 -7.49 -16.40
C GLU A 67 -10.08 -8.85 -16.74
N PHE A 68 -10.93 -9.84 -17.04
CA PHE A 68 -10.50 -11.22 -17.35
C PHE A 68 -11.01 -11.70 -18.72
N ALA A 69 -11.24 -10.78 -19.65
CA ALA A 69 -11.96 -11.07 -20.88
C ALA A 69 -11.08 -11.32 -22.12
N TRP A 70 -9.75 -11.55 -21.96
CA TRP A 70 -8.87 -11.65 -23.14
C TRP A 70 -9.32 -12.74 -24.13
N ALA A 71 -9.76 -13.92 -23.62
CA ALA A 71 -10.25 -14.98 -24.49
C ALA A 71 -11.53 -14.64 -25.26
N GLN A 72 -12.38 -13.74 -24.73
CA GLN A 72 -13.55 -13.22 -25.43
C GLN A 72 -13.22 -12.09 -26.41
N LEU A 73 -12.21 -11.26 -26.03
CA LEU A 73 -11.73 -10.14 -26.86
C LEU A 73 -10.90 -10.64 -28.05
N GLU A 74 -10.14 -11.73 -27.89
CA GLU A 74 -9.30 -12.37 -28.89
C GLU A 74 -9.42 -13.90 -28.79
N PRO A 75 -10.53 -14.49 -29.29
CA PRO A 75 -10.79 -15.93 -29.17
C PRO A 75 -9.80 -16.81 -29.95
N GLU A 76 -9.21 -16.29 -31.00
CA GLU A 76 -8.14 -16.88 -31.77
C GLU A 76 -7.08 -15.80 -32.07
N GLU A 77 -5.83 -16.20 -32.25
CA GLU A 77 -4.72 -15.27 -32.54
C GLU A 77 -5.05 -14.29 -33.67
N GLY A 78 -5.03 -13.02 -33.38
CA GLY A 78 -5.30 -11.93 -34.34
C GLY A 78 -6.77 -11.77 -34.76
N LYS A 79 -7.68 -12.55 -34.19
CA LYS A 79 -9.12 -12.40 -34.45
C LYS A 79 -9.80 -11.70 -33.27
N TYR A 80 -9.97 -10.40 -33.38
CA TYR A 80 -10.55 -9.59 -32.31
C TYR A 80 -12.07 -9.54 -32.41
N ASN A 81 -12.74 -9.63 -31.27
CA ASN A 81 -14.19 -9.55 -31.12
C ASN A 81 -14.56 -8.51 -30.07
N PHE A 82 -14.76 -7.26 -30.48
CA PHE A 82 -15.12 -6.15 -29.58
C PHE A 82 -16.61 -5.80 -29.63
N GLU A 83 -17.42 -6.44 -30.47
CA GLU A 83 -18.83 -6.07 -30.68
C GLU A 83 -19.68 -6.19 -29.41
N TRP A 84 -19.43 -7.23 -28.60
CA TRP A 84 -20.14 -7.38 -27.32
C TRP A 84 -19.77 -6.26 -26.34
N LEU A 85 -18.50 -5.85 -26.32
CA LEU A 85 -18.03 -4.77 -25.45
C LEU A 85 -18.58 -3.41 -25.90
N ASP A 86 -18.68 -3.17 -27.22
CA ASP A 86 -19.35 -1.99 -27.76
C ASP A 86 -20.80 -1.86 -27.27
N ARG A 87 -21.54 -2.99 -27.30
CA ARG A 87 -22.93 -3.01 -26.81
C ARG A 87 -23.02 -2.80 -25.30
N ALA A 88 -22.09 -3.39 -24.53
CA ALA A 88 -22.04 -3.20 -23.08
C ALA A 88 -21.74 -1.74 -22.72
N ILE A 89 -20.78 -1.09 -23.41
CA ILE A 89 -20.46 0.33 -23.21
C ILE A 89 -21.65 1.22 -23.60
N ALA A 90 -22.32 0.93 -24.72
CA ALA A 90 -23.50 1.67 -25.14
C ALA A 90 -24.66 1.56 -24.13
N LEU A 91 -24.83 0.39 -23.51
CA LEU A 91 -25.83 0.21 -22.48
C LEU A 91 -25.45 0.95 -21.18
N ALA A 92 -24.19 0.96 -20.77
CA ALA A 92 -23.74 1.76 -19.63
C ALA A 92 -24.05 3.25 -19.84
N ASP A 93 -23.67 3.79 -21.00
CA ASP A 93 -23.93 5.20 -21.39
C ASP A 93 -25.42 5.53 -21.43
N LYS A 94 -26.26 4.62 -21.96
CA LYS A 94 -27.72 4.78 -21.99
C LYS A 94 -28.30 5.07 -20.59
N TYR A 95 -27.67 4.54 -19.53
CA TYR A 95 -28.06 4.74 -18.14
C TYR A 95 -27.19 5.76 -17.39
N GLY A 96 -26.32 6.50 -18.10
CA GLY A 96 -25.49 7.56 -17.53
C GLY A 96 -24.26 7.05 -16.76
N LEU A 97 -23.92 5.77 -16.90
CA LEU A 97 -22.73 5.17 -16.27
C LEU A 97 -21.51 5.40 -17.15
N LYS A 98 -20.42 5.90 -16.56
CA LYS A 98 -19.10 5.93 -17.21
C LYS A 98 -18.43 4.56 -17.12
N VAL A 99 -17.42 4.31 -17.97
CA VAL A 99 -16.76 3.01 -18.06
C VAL A 99 -15.27 3.14 -17.76
N ILE A 100 -14.74 2.25 -16.93
CA ILE A 100 -13.33 1.96 -16.79
C ILE A 100 -13.07 0.67 -17.57
N LEU A 101 -12.05 0.64 -18.44
CA LEU A 101 -11.64 -0.56 -19.16
C LEU A 101 -10.38 -1.17 -18.54
N CYS A 102 -10.33 -2.50 -18.48
CA CYS A 102 -9.13 -3.23 -18.07
C CYS A 102 -8.40 -3.84 -19.27
N THR A 103 -7.07 -4.01 -19.13
CA THR A 103 -6.23 -4.59 -20.19
C THR A 103 -6.31 -6.11 -20.30
N SER A 104 -7.06 -6.79 -19.44
CA SER A 104 -7.32 -8.24 -19.41
C SER A 104 -6.06 -9.13 -19.35
N THR A 105 -4.90 -8.57 -19.08
CA THR A 105 -3.62 -9.31 -19.15
C THR A 105 -3.45 -10.35 -18.05
N ALA A 106 -4.16 -10.24 -16.93
CA ALA A 106 -4.09 -11.21 -15.84
C ALA A 106 -4.52 -12.65 -16.23
N THR A 107 -5.24 -12.80 -17.36
CA THR A 107 -5.76 -14.10 -17.84
C THR A 107 -5.48 -14.29 -19.33
N PRO A 108 -4.24 -14.61 -19.73
CA PRO A 108 -3.93 -14.90 -21.13
C PRO A 108 -4.74 -16.09 -21.66
N PRO A 109 -5.18 -16.05 -22.95
CA PRO A 109 -6.02 -17.08 -23.52
C PRO A 109 -5.26 -18.40 -23.74
N VAL A 110 -5.98 -19.50 -23.74
CA VAL A 110 -5.40 -20.84 -23.88
C VAL A 110 -4.59 -21.02 -25.16
N TRP A 111 -4.99 -20.41 -26.28
CA TRP A 111 -4.27 -20.49 -27.55
C TRP A 111 -2.84 -19.92 -27.41
N LEU A 112 -2.65 -18.82 -26.64
CA LEU A 112 -1.35 -18.20 -26.42
C LEU A 112 -0.43 -19.10 -25.60
N VAL A 113 -0.89 -19.62 -24.46
CA VAL A 113 -0.07 -20.46 -23.58
C VAL A 113 0.21 -21.85 -24.17
N ARG A 114 -0.67 -22.37 -25.05
CA ARG A 114 -0.40 -23.65 -25.75
C ARG A 114 0.54 -23.50 -26.93
N LYS A 115 0.54 -22.34 -27.58
CA LYS A 115 1.46 -22.04 -28.67
C LYS A 115 2.86 -21.68 -28.16
N TYR A 116 2.96 -20.98 -27.07
CA TYR A 116 4.21 -20.48 -26.47
C TYR A 116 4.23 -20.83 -24.97
N ALA A 117 4.76 -22.00 -24.65
CA ALA A 117 4.80 -22.45 -23.24
C ALA A 117 5.68 -21.57 -22.35
N GLU A 118 6.57 -20.77 -22.93
CA GLU A 118 7.42 -19.77 -22.28
C GLU A 118 6.63 -18.60 -21.71
N VAL A 119 5.36 -18.47 -22.06
CA VAL A 119 4.44 -17.51 -21.44
C VAL A 119 4.21 -17.84 -19.96
N LEU A 120 4.27 -19.10 -19.58
CA LEU A 120 3.97 -19.57 -18.23
C LEU A 120 5.15 -19.41 -17.28
N ILE A 121 4.87 -19.01 -16.04
CA ILE A 121 5.87 -18.96 -14.96
C ILE A 121 6.50 -20.33 -14.74
N THR A 122 7.81 -20.35 -14.63
CA THR A 122 8.61 -21.52 -14.21
C THR A 122 9.00 -21.34 -12.74
N HIS A 123 8.71 -22.32 -11.91
CA HIS A 123 9.08 -22.33 -10.50
C HIS A 123 10.56 -22.68 -10.29
N GLU A 124 11.06 -22.46 -9.08
CA GLU A 124 12.45 -22.74 -8.69
C GLU A 124 12.86 -24.21 -8.91
N ASP A 125 11.94 -25.16 -8.77
CA ASP A 125 12.14 -26.58 -9.00
C ASP A 125 12.09 -26.98 -10.49
N GLY A 126 11.92 -26.00 -11.39
CA GLY A 126 11.81 -26.21 -12.83
C GLY A 126 10.41 -26.61 -13.31
N THR A 127 9.44 -26.77 -12.41
CA THR A 127 8.05 -27.02 -12.82
C THR A 127 7.44 -25.74 -13.39
N ARG A 128 6.51 -25.89 -14.33
CA ARG A 128 5.86 -24.77 -14.99
C ARG A 128 4.39 -24.71 -14.58
N MET A 129 3.87 -23.51 -14.35
CA MET A 129 2.42 -23.30 -14.16
C MET A 129 1.64 -23.75 -15.39
N ASP A 130 0.34 -23.98 -15.24
CA ASP A 130 -0.54 -24.30 -16.37
C ASP A 130 -1.67 -23.28 -16.47
N HIS A 131 -2.36 -23.30 -17.62
CA HIS A 131 -3.56 -22.51 -17.89
C HIS A 131 -4.72 -22.94 -16.99
N GLY A 132 -5.64 -22.00 -16.71
CA GLY A 132 -6.88 -22.27 -15.97
C GLY A 132 -7.05 -21.49 -14.68
N ALA A 133 -6.04 -20.67 -14.35
CA ALA A 133 -6.08 -19.70 -13.25
C ALA A 133 -5.80 -18.29 -13.75
N ARG A 134 -5.70 -17.31 -12.87
CA ARG A 134 -5.17 -15.98 -13.15
C ARG A 134 -3.71 -15.87 -12.71
N GLN A 135 -2.97 -14.90 -13.25
CA GLN A 135 -1.59 -14.59 -12.85
C GLN A 135 -0.60 -15.76 -13.01
N HIS A 136 -0.80 -16.59 -14.03
CA HIS A 136 0.07 -17.72 -14.37
C HIS A 136 1.12 -17.38 -15.45
N ALA A 137 1.06 -16.17 -16.01
CA ALA A 137 1.98 -15.71 -17.03
C ALA A 137 3.18 -14.96 -16.44
N SER A 138 4.34 -15.20 -17.03
CA SER A 138 5.60 -14.55 -16.69
C SER A 138 5.67 -13.14 -17.25
N PHE A 139 5.85 -12.15 -16.41
CA PHE A 139 6.11 -10.77 -16.85
C PHE A 139 7.47 -10.63 -17.57
N SER A 140 8.35 -11.60 -17.44
CA SER A 140 9.61 -11.68 -18.18
C SER A 140 9.48 -12.25 -19.59
N SER A 141 8.43 -13.04 -19.87
CA SER A 141 8.25 -13.69 -21.16
C SER A 141 8.16 -12.71 -22.33
N THR A 142 9.03 -12.88 -23.30
CA THR A 142 9.04 -12.07 -24.53
C THR A 142 7.73 -12.18 -25.29
N PHE A 143 7.21 -13.42 -25.45
CA PHE A 143 5.94 -13.68 -26.13
C PHE A 143 4.75 -13.04 -25.40
N TYR A 144 4.70 -13.20 -24.06
CA TYR A 144 3.61 -12.61 -23.30
C TYR A 144 3.60 -11.09 -23.41
N ARG A 145 4.76 -10.44 -23.30
CA ARG A 145 4.91 -8.99 -23.50
C ARG A 145 4.50 -8.53 -24.89
N GLU A 146 4.85 -9.28 -25.93
CA GLU A 146 4.51 -8.96 -27.32
C GLU A 146 3.00 -9.07 -27.57
N TYR A 147 2.39 -10.21 -27.18
CA TYR A 147 0.96 -10.43 -27.41
C TYR A 147 0.07 -9.54 -26.54
N SER A 148 0.46 -9.29 -25.30
CA SER A 148 -0.20 -8.29 -24.46
C SER A 148 -0.23 -6.91 -25.14
N GLN A 149 0.89 -6.46 -25.72
CA GLN A 149 0.94 -5.19 -26.42
C GLN A 149 0.04 -5.17 -27.67
N LYS A 150 -0.03 -6.27 -28.44
CA LYS A 150 -0.90 -6.34 -29.62
C LYS A 150 -2.36 -6.18 -29.22
N MET A 151 -2.83 -6.96 -28.24
CA MET A 151 -4.20 -6.92 -27.75
C MET A 151 -4.55 -5.53 -27.18
N ILE A 152 -3.70 -4.97 -26.32
CA ILE A 152 -3.89 -3.65 -25.71
C ILE A 152 -3.91 -2.55 -26.79
N ALA A 153 -3.08 -2.65 -27.81
CA ALA A 153 -3.08 -1.67 -28.89
C ALA A 153 -4.41 -1.68 -29.67
N GLU A 154 -4.99 -2.85 -29.94
CA GLU A 154 -6.29 -2.94 -30.62
C GLU A 154 -7.44 -2.40 -29.74
N LEU A 155 -7.44 -2.73 -28.44
CA LEU A 155 -8.36 -2.12 -27.48
C LEU A 155 -8.23 -0.60 -27.46
N ALA A 156 -7.01 -0.08 -27.32
CA ALA A 156 -6.77 1.37 -27.21
C ALA A 156 -7.06 2.12 -28.52
N LYS A 157 -6.82 1.53 -29.67
CA LYS A 157 -7.24 2.10 -30.97
C LYS A 157 -8.75 2.28 -31.03
N ARG A 158 -9.51 1.32 -30.47
CA ARG A 158 -10.97 1.36 -30.52
C ARG A 158 -11.55 2.34 -29.50
N TYR A 159 -11.06 2.33 -28.26
CA TYR A 159 -11.69 3.01 -27.13
C TYR A 159 -10.89 4.22 -26.60
N GLY A 160 -9.66 4.45 -27.05
CA GLY A 160 -8.82 5.56 -26.60
C GLY A 160 -9.34 6.97 -26.98
N ASN A 161 -10.37 7.06 -27.82
CA ASN A 161 -11.06 8.30 -28.18
C ASN A 161 -12.55 8.30 -27.80
N ASP A 162 -12.98 7.31 -27.02
CA ASP A 162 -14.38 7.16 -26.60
C ASP A 162 -14.63 7.95 -25.31
N GLU A 163 -15.54 8.93 -25.35
CA GLU A 163 -15.87 9.79 -24.19
C GLU A 163 -16.62 9.10 -23.06
N ARG A 164 -17.13 7.90 -23.32
CA ARG A 164 -17.81 7.06 -22.35
C ARG A 164 -16.79 6.34 -21.45
N VAL A 165 -15.57 6.13 -21.97
CA VAL A 165 -14.44 5.52 -21.24
C VAL A 165 -13.66 6.62 -20.54
N ILE A 166 -13.64 6.57 -19.18
CA ILE A 166 -12.96 7.59 -18.36
C ILE A 166 -11.54 7.22 -17.98
N GLY A 167 -11.19 5.95 -18.07
CA GLY A 167 -9.85 5.50 -17.70
C GLY A 167 -9.63 4.01 -17.92
N TRP A 168 -8.38 3.62 -17.62
CA TRP A 168 -7.87 2.28 -17.85
C TRP A 168 -7.28 1.70 -16.56
N GLN A 169 -7.67 0.48 -16.22
CA GLN A 169 -6.93 -0.36 -15.28
C GLN A 169 -5.98 -1.27 -16.05
N LEU A 170 -4.72 -1.31 -15.62
CA LEU A 170 -3.73 -2.25 -16.15
C LEU A 170 -3.74 -3.52 -15.32
N ASP A 171 -3.85 -4.67 -15.98
CA ASP A 171 -3.79 -5.98 -15.31
C ASP A 171 -4.79 -6.08 -14.14
N ASN A 172 -4.59 -7.01 -13.23
CA ASN A 172 -5.32 -7.08 -11.98
C ASN A 172 -4.42 -7.50 -10.84
N GLU A 173 -4.37 -6.70 -9.77
CA GLU A 173 -3.58 -6.97 -8.57
C GLU A 173 -2.17 -7.45 -8.93
N PRO A 174 -1.42 -6.70 -9.78
CA PRO A 174 -0.14 -7.17 -10.27
C PRO A 174 0.80 -7.41 -9.10
N ARG A 175 1.32 -8.63 -9.01
CA ARG A 175 2.22 -9.06 -7.94
C ARG A 175 3.64 -9.15 -8.46
N MET A 176 4.59 -9.09 -7.54
CA MET A 176 5.96 -9.45 -7.84
C MET A 176 5.98 -10.90 -8.35
N SER A 177 6.22 -11.05 -9.66
CA SER A 177 6.26 -12.35 -10.32
C SER A 177 7.68 -12.90 -10.25
N ILE A 178 7.89 -13.90 -9.39
CA ILE A 178 9.15 -14.65 -9.35
C ILE A 178 9.06 -15.77 -10.40
N ASP A 179 9.93 -15.69 -11.41
CA ASP A 179 10.01 -16.63 -12.50
C ASP A 179 11.46 -17.08 -12.72
N TYR A 180 11.66 -18.36 -12.93
CA TYR A 180 12.96 -19.01 -13.20
C TYR A 180 13.10 -19.46 -14.66
N GLY A 181 12.24 -18.96 -15.55
CA GLY A 181 12.29 -19.24 -16.98
C GLY A 181 13.52 -18.61 -17.67
N PRO A 182 13.86 -19.07 -18.88
CA PRO A 182 15.03 -18.57 -19.63
C PRO A 182 15.00 -17.05 -19.85
N ASP A 183 13.84 -16.49 -20.20
CA ASP A 183 13.67 -15.06 -20.43
C ASP A 183 13.91 -14.27 -19.12
N ALA A 184 13.46 -14.79 -17.98
CA ALA A 184 13.70 -14.15 -16.69
C ALA A 184 15.19 -14.10 -16.33
N HIS A 185 15.94 -15.18 -16.55
CA HIS A 185 17.39 -15.19 -16.37
C HIS A 185 18.10 -14.15 -17.22
N GLU A 186 17.74 -14.06 -18.51
CA GLU A 186 18.37 -13.09 -19.42
C GLU A 186 18.03 -11.64 -19.04
N ARG A 187 16.78 -11.38 -18.71
CA ARG A 187 16.34 -10.05 -18.29
C ARG A 187 16.96 -9.64 -16.96
N PHE A 188 17.17 -10.58 -16.03
CA PHE A 188 17.89 -10.33 -14.79
C PHE A 188 19.34 -9.91 -15.05
N ARG A 189 20.06 -10.59 -15.97
CA ARG A 189 21.42 -10.22 -16.38
C ARG A 189 21.49 -8.82 -16.99
N VAL A 190 20.54 -8.49 -17.86
CA VAL A 190 20.45 -7.15 -18.47
C VAL A 190 20.21 -6.10 -17.39
N TRP A 191 19.26 -6.32 -16.48
CA TRP A 191 18.99 -5.41 -15.38
C TRP A 191 20.20 -5.20 -14.46
N LEU A 192 20.92 -6.26 -14.12
CA LEU A 192 22.17 -6.18 -13.34
C LEU A 192 23.24 -5.35 -14.07
N LYS A 193 23.39 -5.57 -15.36
CA LYS A 193 24.34 -4.81 -16.18
C LYS A 193 23.99 -3.32 -16.24
N GLU A 194 22.71 -2.99 -16.37
CA GLU A 194 22.22 -1.60 -16.33
C GLU A 194 22.47 -0.97 -14.95
N LYS A 195 22.23 -1.72 -13.87
CA LYS A 195 22.40 -1.27 -12.49
C LYS A 195 23.86 -1.03 -12.10
N TYR A 196 24.75 -1.94 -12.43
CA TYR A 196 26.14 -1.93 -11.95
C TYR A 196 27.16 -1.46 -12.99
N GLY A 197 26.84 -1.50 -14.26
CA GLY A 197 27.73 -1.12 -15.36
C GLY A 197 28.80 -2.16 -15.65
N THR A 198 29.59 -2.56 -14.65
CA THR A 198 30.70 -3.52 -14.80
C THR A 198 30.54 -4.72 -13.84
N ILE A 199 31.18 -5.85 -14.20
CA ILE A 199 31.15 -7.04 -13.38
C ILE A 199 31.91 -6.86 -12.07
N GLU A 200 32.98 -6.05 -12.07
CA GLU A 200 33.76 -5.72 -10.89
C GLU A 200 32.92 -4.92 -9.89
N ALA A 201 32.14 -3.94 -10.37
CA ALA A 201 31.22 -3.16 -9.51
C ALA A 201 30.15 -4.05 -8.89
N LEU A 202 29.58 -5.00 -9.65
CA LEU A 202 28.65 -5.99 -9.12
C LEU A 202 29.30 -6.89 -8.07
N ASN A 203 30.48 -7.45 -8.36
CA ASN A 203 31.19 -8.32 -7.42
C ASN A 203 31.46 -7.58 -6.09
N LYS A 204 31.88 -6.32 -6.15
CA LYS A 204 32.07 -5.48 -4.96
C LYS A 204 30.75 -5.26 -4.20
N ALA A 205 29.68 -4.92 -4.90
CA ALA A 205 28.38 -4.65 -4.28
C ALA A 205 27.76 -5.91 -3.64
N TRP A 206 28.04 -7.09 -4.17
CA TRP A 206 27.59 -8.36 -3.60
C TRP A 206 28.56 -8.97 -2.59
N GLY A 207 29.77 -8.39 -2.43
CA GLY A 207 30.80 -8.96 -1.56
C GLY A 207 31.26 -10.35 -2.01
N ASN A 208 31.40 -10.56 -3.31
CA ASN A 208 31.65 -11.87 -3.91
C ASN A 208 33.05 -12.43 -3.67
N ASP A 209 33.94 -11.68 -3.06
CA ASP A 209 35.23 -12.22 -2.51
C ASP A 209 34.96 -13.31 -1.46
N PHE A 210 33.81 -13.24 -0.80
CA PHE A 210 33.41 -14.22 0.20
C PHE A 210 33.04 -15.56 -0.48
N TRP A 211 33.60 -16.67 -0.01
CA TRP A 211 33.38 -18.04 -0.50
C TRP A 211 33.60 -18.23 -2.00
N SER A 212 34.57 -17.51 -2.60
CA SER A 212 34.89 -17.63 -4.04
C SER A 212 33.72 -17.35 -4.98
N GLY A 213 32.87 -16.40 -4.62
CA GLY A 213 31.65 -16.07 -5.39
C GLY A 213 31.86 -15.14 -6.59
N LEU A 214 33.14 -14.84 -6.98
CA LEU A 214 33.46 -13.91 -8.07
C LEU A 214 32.94 -14.36 -9.43
N TYR A 215 32.24 -13.48 -10.12
CA TYR A 215 31.87 -13.60 -11.52
C TYR A 215 32.88 -12.86 -12.40
N ASN A 216 33.15 -13.37 -13.61
CA ASN A 216 33.99 -12.73 -14.61
C ASN A 216 33.18 -12.07 -15.73
N ASP A 217 31.92 -12.46 -15.89
CA ASP A 217 31.00 -11.90 -16.89
C ASP A 217 29.55 -12.06 -16.44
N PHE A 218 28.68 -11.13 -16.84
CA PHE A 218 27.27 -11.16 -16.49
C PHE A 218 26.53 -12.41 -16.99
N SER A 219 26.99 -13.02 -18.11
CA SER A 219 26.39 -14.26 -18.64
C SER A 219 26.52 -15.47 -17.70
N GLN A 220 27.44 -15.41 -16.74
CA GLN A 220 27.63 -16.46 -15.72
C GLN A 220 26.59 -16.39 -14.60
N ILE A 221 25.86 -15.27 -14.49
CA ILE A 221 24.94 -15.06 -13.40
C ILE A 221 23.59 -15.72 -13.71
N ASN A 222 23.11 -16.52 -12.79
CA ASN A 222 21.75 -17.04 -12.78
C ASN A 222 20.91 -16.41 -11.68
N ILE A 223 19.58 -16.48 -11.81
CA ILE A 223 18.66 -16.17 -10.71
C ILE A 223 19.00 -17.11 -9.54
N PRO A 224 19.19 -16.58 -8.32
CA PRO A 224 19.60 -17.38 -7.17
C PRO A 224 18.45 -18.29 -6.71
N LEU A 225 18.78 -19.54 -6.35
CA LEU A 225 17.83 -20.45 -5.74
C LEU A 225 17.61 -20.05 -4.27
N HIS A 226 16.37 -19.65 -3.95
CA HIS A 226 16.03 -19.22 -2.59
C HIS A 226 15.97 -20.39 -1.59
N SER A 227 15.74 -21.61 -2.07
CA SER A 227 15.79 -22.84 -1.27
C SER A 227 17.21 -23.30 -0.95
N GLN A 228 18.22 -22.86 -1.71
CA GLN A 228 19.61 -23.29 -1.50
C GLN A 228 20.23 -22.57 -0.31
N TRP A 229 20.72 -23.34 0.68
CA TRP A 229 21.43 -22.80 1.82
C TRP A 229 22.74 -22.12 1.41
N GLY A 230 23.06 -21.00 2.06
CA GLY A 230 24.34 -20.30 1.86
C GLY A 230 24.42 -19.44 0.61
N MET A 231 23.33 -19.26 -0.13
CA MET A 231 23.28 -18.32 -1.26
C MET A 231 23.55 -16.88 -0.79
N ASN A 232 24.26 -16.11 -1.62
CA ASN A 232 24.58 -14.71 -1.35
C ASN A 232 23.31 -13.89 -1.12
N ILE A 233 23.21 -13.25 0.06
CA ILE A 233 22.04 -12.47 0.47
C ILE A 233 21.83 -11.22 -0.40
N HIS A 234 22.88 -10.60 -0.91
CA HIS A 234 22.80 -9.42 -1.79
C HIS A 234 22.30 -9.81 -3.17
N GLN A 235 22.70 -10.98 -3.69
CA GLN A 235 22.15 -11.54 -4.92
C GLN A 235 20.66 -11.85 -4.78
N ARG A 236 20.24 -12.44 -3.67
CA ARG A 236 18.81 -12.70 -3.37
C ARG A 236 18.02 -11.39 -3.28
N LEU A 237 18.57 -10.39 -2.63
CA LEU A 237 17.95 -9.07 -2.51
C LEU A 237 17.79 -8.42 -3.89
N ASP A 238 18.82 -8.50 -4.73
CA ASP A 238 18.73 -7.97 -6.09
C ASP A 238 17.79 -8.75 -6.98
N HIS A 239 17.67 -10.06 -6.82
CA HIS A 239 16.63 -10.82 -7.51
C HIS A 239 15.22 -10.37 -7.09
N THR A 240 14.97 -10.13 -5.80
CA THR A 240 13.69 -9.60 -5.33
C THR A 240 13.42 -8.20 -5.90
N ARG A 241 14.44 -7.33 -5.94
CA ARG A 241 14.35 -5.99 -6.56
C ARG A 241 14.09 -6.05 -8.07
N PHE A 242 14.71 -7.02 -8.75
CA PHE A 242 14.46 -7.27 -10.16
C PHE A 242 13.02 -7.72 -10.43
N ALA A 243 12.51 -8.67 -9.66
CA ALA A 243 11.14 -9.16 -9.81
C ALA A 243 10.10 -8.03 -9.61
N ASP A 244 10.38 -7.13 -8.69
CA ASP A 244 9.63 -5.92 -8.43
C ASP A 244 9.68 -4.93 -9.63
N TRP A 245 10.89 -4.65 -10.11
CA TRP A 245 11.12 -3.80 -11.29
C TRP A 245 10.49 -4.40 -12.55
N GLU A 246 10.52 -5.72 -12.69
CA GLU A 246 9.97 -6.41 -13.84
C GLU A 246 8.45 -6.26 -13.94
N THR A 247 7.76 -6.30 -12.78
CA THR A 247 6.33 -6.01 -12.69
C THR A 247 6.05 -4.55 -13.09
N ALA A 248 6.78 -3.58 -12.54
CA ALA A 248 6.65 -2.18 -12.93
C ALA A 248 6.93 -1.95 -14.43
N SER A 249 7.98 -2.59 -14.97
CA SER A 249 8.34 -2.55 -16.39
C SER A 249 7.23 -3.09 -17.30
N PHE A 250 6.51 -4.12 -16.86
CA PHE A 250 5.38 -4.66 -17.60
C PHE A 250 4.18 -3.72 -17.57
N MET A 251 3.87 -3.10 -16.41
CA MET A 251 2.82 -2.09 -16.28
C MET A 251 3.13 -0.86 -17.14
N ASP A 252 4.34 -0.33 -17.06
CA ASP A 252 4.77 0.81 -17.85
C ASP A 252 4.70 0.55 -19.37
N LYS A 253 5.00 -0.68 -19.79
CA LYS A 253 4.89 -1.09 -21.20
C LYS A 253 3.44 -1.09 -21.67
N GLN A 254 2.50 -1.54 -20.86
CA GLN A 254 1.06 -1.48 -21.12
C GLN A 254 0.60 -0.02 -21.22
N ALA A 255 0.91 0.80 -20.22
CA ALA A 255 0.55 2.21 -20.19
C ALA A 255 1.06 2.97 -21.42
N ARG A 256 2.35 2.82 -21.77
CA ARG A 256 2.92 3.42 -22.98
C ARG A 256 2.21 2.97 -24.27
N THR A 257 1.71 1.73 -24.31
CA THR A 257 0.96 1.23 -25.46
C THR A 257 -0.39 1.95 -25.58
N ILE A 258 -1.12 2.08 -24.47
CA ILE A 258 -2.40 2.80 -24.42
C ILE A 258 -2.21 4.28 -24.79
N ARG A 259 -1.22 4.95 -24.21
CA ARG A 259 -0.95 6.38 -24.43
C ARG A 259 -0.70 6.76 -25.90
N LYS A 260 -0.26 5.83 -26.73
CA LYS A 260 -0.11 6.07 -28.19
C LYS A 260 -1.45 6.27 -28.91
N HIS A 261 -2.54 5.85 -28.30
CA HIS A 261 -3.87 5.82 -28.91
C HIS A 261 -4.90 6.67 -28.15
N ILE A 262 -4.59 7.11 -26.93
CA ILE A 262 -5.46 8.04 -26.19
C ILE A 262 -5.37 9.43 -26.84
N THR A 263 -6.52 9.94 -27.25
CA THR A 263 -6.67 11.30 -27.81
C THR A 263 -7.56 12.18 -26.93
N ARG A 264 -8.15 11.61 -25.89
CA ARG A 264 -8.98 12.26 -24.88
C ARG A 264 -8.40 12.10 -23.49
N ASP A 265 -9.02 12.75 -22.54
CA ASP A 265 -8.65 12.74 -21.13
C ASP A 265 -9.09 11.44 -20.47
N GLN A 266 -8.33 10.37 -20.68
CA GLN A 266 -8.49 9.08 -20.04
C GLN A 266 -7.26 8.82 -19.17
N TRP A 267 -7.49 8.51 -17.90
CA TRP A 267 -6.42 8.18 -16.96
C TRP A 267 -6.03 6.70 -17.01
N ILE A 268 -4.85 6.38 -16.51
CA ILE A 268 -4.31 5.02 -16.42
C ILE A 268 -3.88 4.74 -14.96
N THR A 269 -4.35 3.64 -14.41
CA THR A 269 -3.98 3.15 -13.07
C THR A 269 -3.90 1.61 -13.04
N THR A 270 -3.61 1.04 -11.88
CA THR A 270 -3.77 -0.39 -11.55
C THR A 270 -4.14 -0.53 -10.08
N ASN A 271 -4.75 -1.67 -9.70
CA ASN A 271 -5.19 -1.94 -8.33
C ASN A 271 -4.12 -2.71 -7.55
N TYR A 272 -3.37 -2.02 -6.71
CA TYR A 272 -2.35 -2.65 -5.85
C TYR A 272 -2.97 -3.30 -4.61
N ILE A 273 -2.33 -4.37 -4.11
CA ILE A 273 -2.64 -4.93 -2.79
C ILE A 273 -1.70 -4.26 -1.77
N PRO A 274 -2.23 -3.48 -0.80
CA PRO A 274 -1.41 -2.82 0.21
C PRO A 274 -0.61 -3.81 1.07
N MET A 275 0.62 -3.44 1.39
CA MET A 275 1.58 -4.15 2.24
C MET A 275 2.34 -5.31 1.57
N TYR A 276 1.75 -6.02 0.61
CA TYR A 276 2.43 -7.16 -0.03
C TYR A 276 3.11 -6.81 -1.35
N ASP A 277 2.50 -5.93 -2.15
CA ASP A 277 2.91 -5.71 -3.54
C ASP A 277 3.16 -4.24 -3.89
N VAL A 278 3.31 -3.38 -2.89
CA VAL A 278 3.49 -1.93 -3.12
C VAL A 278 4.94 -1.48 -3.35
N ARG A 279 5.88 -2.41 -3.40
CA ARG A 279 7.32 -2.12 -3.51
C ARG A 279 7.69 -1.37 -4.78
N TYR A 280 7.06 -1.72 -5.88
CA TYR A 280 7.30 -1.13 -7.20
C TYR A 280 6.45 0.10 -7.52
N ILE A 281 5.52 0.53 -6.64
CA ILE A 281 4.67 1.71 -6.89
C ILE A 281 5.51 2.95 -7.18
N GLY A 282 6.59 3.15 -6.45
CA GLY A 282 7.51 4.26 -6.71
C GLY A 282 8.35 4.09 -7.97
N GLN A 283 8.33 2.93 -8.62
CA GLN A 283 9.07 2.65 -9.85
C GLN A 283 8.21 2.74 -11.10
N SER A 284 6.90 2.46 -11.01
CA SER A 284 5.99 2.67 -12.12
C SER A 284 5.79 4.17 -12.37
N ARG A 285 6.15 4.63 -13.57
CA ARG A 285 6.21 6.06 -13.91
C ARG A 285 5.14 6.49 -14.90
N GLU A 286 4.41 5.53 -15.45
CA GLU A 286 3.43 5.77 -16.51
C GLU A 286 1.98 5.80 -16.00
N LEU A 287 1.76 5.54 -14.70
CA LEU A 287 0.45 5.63 -14.08
C LEU A 287 0.14 7.08 -13.70
N ASP A 288 -1.11 7.50 -13.90
CA ASP A 288 -1.56 8.86 -13.54
C ASP A 288 -1.75 9.00 -12.02
N PHE A 289 -2.16 7.93 -11.35
CA PHE A 289 -2.34 7.87 -9.90
C PHE A 289 -2.39 6.42 -9.43
N VAL A 290 -2.39 6.24 -8.12
CA VAL A 290 -2.42 4.91 -7.49
C VAL A 290 -3.80 4.55 -6.98
N THR A 291 -4.17 3.29 -7.15
CA THR A 291 -5.36 2.70 -6.55
C THR A 291 -5.02 1.38 -5.88
N TYR A 292 -5.89 0.96 -4.98
CA TYR A 292 -5.66 -0.27 -4.24
C TYR A 292 -6.92 -1.12 -4.12
N THR A 293 -6.73 -2.40 -3.82
CA THR A 293 -7.75 -3.37 -3.45
C THR A 293 -7.80 -3.53 -1.94
N ARG A 294 -9.00 -3.62 -1.35
CA ARG A 294 -9.13 -3.87 0.08
C ARG A 294 -10.30 -4.78 0.43
N TYR A 295 -9.95 -5.90 1.03
CA TYR A 295 -10.87 -6.82 1.69
C TYR A 295 -10.63 -6.78 3.20
N MET A 296 -11.71 -6.69 3.97
CA MET A 296 -11.65 -6.42 5.41
C MET A 296 -11.84 -7.67 6.27
N ILE A 297 -12.62 -8.63 5.79
CA ILE A 297 -12.95 -9.85 6.53
C ILE A 297 -12.84 -11.08 5.63
N TYR A 298 -11.82 -11.91 5.89
CA TYR A 298 -11.54 -13.14 5.13
C TYR A 298 -10.69 -14.17 5.90
N GLY A 299 -10.64 -14.10 7.25
CA GLY A 299 -9.82 -15.01 8.06
C GLY A 299 -9.95 -14.78 9.54
N GLU A 300 -9.11 -15.43 10.31
CA GLU A 300 -9.04 -15.34 11.77
C GLU A 300 -8.27 -14.10 12.25
N GLY A 301 -8.47 -13.74 13.51
CA GLY A 301 -7.66 -12.74 14.22
C GLY A 301 -7.84 -11.30 13.76
N LEU A 302 -8.90 -10.97 13.02
CA LEU A 302 -9.14 -9.64 12.50
C LEU A 302 -10.15 -8.87 13.34
N GLY A 303 -9.78 -7.61 13.69
CA GLY A 303 -10.67 -6.64 14.31
C GLY A 303 -10.67 -6.65 15.84
N VAL A 304 -11.39 -5.69 16.41
CA VAL A 304 -11.37 -5.35 17.84
C VAL A 304 -12.55 -5.99 18.58
N GLY A 305 -12.26 -6.68 19.68
CA GLY A 305 -13.25 -7.31 20.53
C GLY A 305 -13.91 -8.55 19.90
N ARG A 306 -14.94 -9.08 20.56
CA ARG A 306 -15.57 -10.37 20.21
C ARG A 306 -16.21 -10.38 18.80
N LYS A 307 -16.72 -9.25 18.33
CA LYS A 307 -17.37 -9.14 17.02
C LYS A 307 -16.48 -8.53 15.94
N GLY A 308 -15.23 -8.18 16.27
CA GLY A 308 -14.29 -7.53 15.35
C GLY A 308 -14.09 -8.28 14.04
N TYR A 309 -14.10 -9.62 14.08
CA TYR A 309 -13.98 -10.45 12.88
C TYR A 309 -15.11 -10.25 11.85
N ARG A 310 -16.21 -9.55 12.21
CA ARG A 310 -17.31 -9.17 11.30
C ARG A 310 -17.28 -7.72 10.88
N ILE A 311 -16.38 -6.91 11.47
CA ILE A 311 -16.21 -5.48 11.14
C ILE A 311 -14.86 -5.27 10.44
N GLY A 312 -13.86 -6.09 10.77
CA GLY A 312 -12.52 -6.02 10.25
C GLY A 312 -11.57 -5.14 11.10
N GLU A 313 -10.30 -5.15 10.73
CA GLU A 313 -9.25 -4.40 11.41
C GLU A 313 -9.23 -2.94 10.91
N PRO A 314 -9.46 -1.93 11.79
CA PRO A 314 -9.54 -0.53 11.38
C PRO A 314 -8.28 -0.02 10.68
N LEU A 315 -7.10 -0.49 11.10
CA LEU A 315 -5.84 -0.02 10.55
C LEU A 315 -5.59 -0.48 9.09
N ARG A 316 -6.33 -1.46 8.59
CA ARG A 316 -6.16 -1.95 7.21
C ARG A 316 -6.51 -0.90 6.16
N ILE A 317 -7.64 -0.19 6.31
CA ILE A 317 -8.02 0.90 5.40
C ILE A 317 -7.21 2.14 5.73
N ALA A 318 -7.06 2.49 7.02
CA ALA A 318 -6.26 3.64 7.44
C ALA A 318 -4.85 3.58 6.85
N MET A 319 -4.15 2.47 7.05
CA MET A 319 -2.77 2.30 6.57
C MET A 319 -2.68 2.32 5.04
N ALA A 320 -3.65 1.74 4.33
CA ALA A 320 -3.68 1.82 2.87
C ALA A 320 -3.83 3.25 2.39
N ASN A 321 -4.77 4.01 2.94
CA ASN A 321 -4.94 5.43 2.64
C ASN A 321 -3.66 6.23 2.94
N ASP A 322 -3.09 6.06 4.13
CA ASP A 322 -1.94 6.80 4.62
C ASP A 322 -0.64 6.41 3.88
N TYR A 323 -0.57 5.19 3.33
CA TYR A 323 0.53 4.73 2.49
C TYR A 323 0.45 5.27 1.05
N PHE A 324 -0.73 5.21 0.43
CA PHE A 324 -0.90 5.58 -0.97
C PHE A 324 -1.04 7.10 -1.18
N ARG A 325 -1.62 7.82 -0.23
CA ARG A 325 -1.86 9.26 -0.35
C ARG A 325 -0.60 10.08 -0.65
N PRO A 326 0.56 9.85 0.01
CA PRO A 326 1.77 10.61 -0.30
C PRO A 326 2.40 10.28 -1.65
N LEU A 327 2.09 9.12 -2.23
CA LEU A 327 2.66 8.68 -3.51
C LEU A 327 1.97 9.32 -4.72
N SER A 328 0.75 9.82 -4.54
CA SER A 328 -0.07 10.35 -5.64
C SER A 328 -1.04 11.41 -5.11
N GLU A 329 -1.28 12.47 -5.89
CA GLU A 329 -2.27 13.50 -5.52
C GLU A 329 -3.71 12.99 -5.49
N ILE A 330 -3.97 11.88 -6.19
CA ILE A 330 -5.25 11.18 -6.21
C ILE A 330 -5.01 9.73 -5.82
N ILE A 331 -5.85 9.24 -4.94
CA ILE A 331 -5.96 7.82 -4.62
C ILE A 331 -7.40 7.36 -4.81
N GLY A 332 -7.58 6.07 -5.07
CA GLY A 332 -8.89 5.44 -5.17
C GLY A 332 -8.84 4.01 -4.67
N VAL A 333 -9.99 3.47 -4.34
CA VAL A 333 -10.15 2.03 -4.08
C VAL A 333 -10.79 1.41 -5.30
N MET A 334 -10.03 0.56 -6.00
CA MET A 334 -10.52 -0.11 -7.20
C MET A 334 -11.36 -1.35 -6.83
N GLU A 335 -11.01 -2.05 -5.75
CA GLU A 335 -11.83 -3.14 -5.24
C GLU A 335 -12.08 -2.97 -3.75
N LEU A 336 -13.34 -2.79 -3.37
CA LEU A 336 -13.78 -2.83 -1.97
C LEU A 336 -14.76 -3.97 -1.77
N GLN A 337 -14.63 -4.69 -0.66
CA GLN A 337 -15.46 -5.83 -0.29
C GLN A 337 -16.93 -5.45 -0.14
N PRO A 338 -17.88 -6.08 -0.87
CA PRO A 338 -19.32 -5.75 -0.77
C PRO A 338 -20.09 -6.63 0.22
N GLY A 339 -19.48 -7.72 0.72
CA GLY A 339 -20.14 -8.71 1.56
C GLY A 339 -19.21 -9.88 1.89
N GLN A 340 -19.76 -11.09 1.99
CA GLN A 340 -18.95 -12.29 2.14
C GLN A 340 -18.07 -12.51 0.90
N VAL A 341 -16.82 -12.92 1.12
CA VAL A 341 -15.96 -13.52 0.11
C VAL A 341 -16.06 -15.05 0.15
N ASN A 342 -15.36 -15.75 -0.76
CA ASN A 342 -15.34 -17.22 -0.77
C ASN A 342 -13.92 -17.81 -0.66
N TRP A 343 -12.91 -16.97 -0.83
CA TRP A 343 -11.51 -17.37 -0.94
C TRP A 343 -10.71 -17.23 0.38
N GLY A 344 -11.28 -16.66 1.41
CA GLY A 344 -10.66 -16.62 2.74
C GLY A 344 -10.74 -17.96 3.46
N GLN A 345 -9.95 -18.14 4.51
CA GLN A 345 -9.99 -19.35 5.34
C GLN A 345 -11.35 -19.51 6.06
N ILE A 346 -11.91 -18.40 6.53
CA ILE A 346 -13.23 -18.30 7.14
C ILE A 346 -13.90 -17.04 6.55
N ASN A 347 -15.07 -17.20 5.97
CA ASN A 347 -15.76 -16.13 5.24
C ASN A 347 -17.06 -15.72 5.97
N PRO A 348 -17.01 -14.98 7.05
CA PRO A 348 -18.20 -14.58 7.80
C PRO A 348 -18.98 -13.48 7.05
N GLN A 349 -20.30 -13.42 7.29
CA GLN A 349 -21.10 -12.27 6.88
C GLN A 349 -20.65 -11.03 7.67
N PRO A 350 -20.44 -9.87 7.01
CA PRO A 350 -20.21 -8.59 7.70
C PRO A 350 -21.30 -8.26 8.70
N LEU A 351 -20.92 -7.60 9.79
CA LEU A 351 -21.92 -7.02 10.70
C LEU A 351 -22.71 -5.95 9.93
N PRO A 352 -24.05 -5.85 10.13
CA PRO A 352 -24.82 -4.77 9.53
C PRO A 352 -24.19 -3.40 9.84
N GLY A 353 -23.97 -2.59 8.81
CA GLY A 353 -23.27 -1.32 8.87
C GLY A 353 -21.78 -1.38 8.50
N ALA A 354 -21.14 -2.56 8.51
CA ALA A 354 -19.70 -2.68 8.29
C ALA A 354 -19.27 -2.28 6.87
N VAL A 355 -20.04 -2.66 5.85
CA VAL A 355 -19.74 -2.31 4.45
C VAL A 355 -19.88 -0.78 4.24
N ARG A 356 -20.88 -0.17 4.84
CA ARG A 356 -21.04 1.30 4.85
C ARG A 356 -19.90 1.98 5.60
N LEU A 357 -19.50 1.46 6.77
CA LEU A 357 -18.37 1.96 7.54
C LEU A 357 -17.07 1.95 6.73
N TRP A 358 -16.79 0.88 5.96
CA TRP A 358 -15.58 0.79 5.12
C TRP A 358 -15.56 1.87 4.03
N ASN A 359 -16.71 2.13 3.38
CA ASN A 359 -16.83 3.21 2.40
C ASN A 359 -16.57 4.59 3.03
N TRP A 360 -17.08 4.83 4.24
CA TRP A 360 -16.79 6.05 4.99
C TRP A 360 -15.31 6.18 5.32
N HIS A 361 -14.63 5.10 5.67
CA HIS A 361 -13.20 5.10 5.97
C HIS A 361 -12.35 5.35 4.71
N VAL A 362 -12.74 4.75 3.58
CA VAL A 362 -12.14 5.05 2.27
C VAL A 362 -12.30 6.53 1.93
N PHE A 363 -13.49 7.08 2.13
CA PHE A 363 -13.75 8.51 1.94
C PHE A 363 -12.89 9.36 2.89
N ALA A 364 -12.88 9.08 4.18
CA ALA A 364 -12.16 9.85 5.19
C ALA A 364 -10.65 9.97 4.89
N GLY A 365 -10.05 8.89 4.38
CA GLY A 365 -8.63 8.84 4.02
C GLY A 365 -8.23 9.58 2.74
N GLY A 366 -9.18 10.21 2.02
CA GLY A 366 -8.87 11.05 0.86
C GLY A 366 -9.14 10.42 -0.50
N SER A 367 -9.65 9.18 -0.58
CA SER A 367 -9.95 8.53 -1.86
C SER A 367 -10.96 9.32 -2.69
N LYS A 368 -10.72 9.45 -3.99
CA LYS A 368 -11.58 10.17 -4.93
C LYS A 368 -12.60 9.27 -5.62
N PHE A 369 -12.41 7.97 -5.56
CA PHE A 369 -13.45 7.00 -5.92
C PHE A 369 -13.34 5.72 -5.11
N THR A 370 -14.44 4.99 -5.02
CA THR A 370 -14.52 3.61 -4.54
C THR A 370 -15.27 2.77 -5.56
N CYS A 371 -14.67 1.65 -5.94
CA CYS A 371 -15.26 0.65 -6.80
C CYS A 371 -15.38 -0.66 -6.02
N THR A 372 -16.48 -1.35 -6.16
CA THR A 372 -16.69 -2.61 -5.43
C THR A 372 -16.60 -3.82 -6.36
N TYR A 373 -15.97 -4.87 -5.88
CA TYR A 373 -15.94 -6.16 -6.54
C TYR A 373 -16.98 -7.07 -5.89
N ARG A 374 -18.12 -7.33 -6.48
CA ARG A 374 -18.61 -6.97 -7.83
C ARG A 374 -20.10 -6.59 -7.76
N PHE A 375 -20.67 -6.08 -8.86
CA PHE A 375 -22.09 -5.71 -8.87
C PHE A 375 -23.02 -6.93 -8.71
N ARG A 376 -22.81 -7.98 -9.50
CA ARG A 376 -23.63 -9.19 -9.45
C ARG A 376 -22.85 -10.38 -8.92
N ALA A 377 -23.38 -11.09 -7.93
CA ALA A 377 -22.77 -12.29 -7.36
C ALA A 377 -22.59 -13.40 -8.42
N PRO A 378 -21.42 -14.05 -8.55
CA PRO A 378 -21.19 -15.09 -9.54
C PRO A 378 -21.90 -16.39 -9.15
N LEU A 379 -22.43 -17.09 -10.14
CA LEU A 379 -23.14 -18.35 -9.95
C LEU A 379 -22.25 -19.59 -10.12
N TYR A 380 -21.04 -19.43 -10.68
CA TYR A 380 -20.10 -20.49 -11.02
C TYR A 380 -18.66 -19.97 -11.00
N GLY A 381 -17.72 -20.87 -11.16
CA GLY A 381 -16.27 -20.58 -11.19
C GLY A 381 -15.66 -20.56 -9.79
N TYR A 382 -14.40 -20.14 -9.73
CA TYR A 382 -13.62 -20.15 -8.48
C TYR A 382 -14.25 -19.25 -7.40
N GLU A 383 -14.95 -18.18 -7.80
CA GLU A 383 -15.55 -17.22 -6.89
C GLU A 383 -17.04 -17.45 -6.63
N GLN A 384 -17.56 -18.63 -6.94
CA GLN A 384 -18.88 -19.04 -6.50
C GLN A 384 -19.02 -18.83 -4.97
N TYR A 385 -20.13 -18.24 -4.50
CA TYR A 385 -20.37 -17.76 -3.13
C TYR A 385 -19.75 -16.40 -2.78
N HIS A 386 -18.98 -15.75 -3.67
CA HIS A 386 -18.59 -14.37 -3.45
C HIS A 386 -19.82 -13.46 -3.62
N TYR A 387 -20.17 -12.69 -2.60
CA TYR A 387 -21.28 -11.76 -2.69
C TYR A 387 -20.97 -10.58 -3.63
N GLY A 388 -22.04 -10.08 -4.26
CA GLY A 388 -22.05 -8.83 -5.01
C GLY A 388 -22.93 -7.78 -4.35
N ILE A 389 -23.09 -6.65 -5.04
CA ILE A 389 -24.11 -5.64 -4.70
C ILE A 389 -25.53 -6.22 -4.86
N MET A 390 -25.73 -7.01 -5.90
CA MET A 390 -26.94 -7.78 -6.09
C MET A 390 -26.73 -9.22 -5.61
N ASP A 391 -27.78 -9.80 -5.03
CA ASP A 391 -27.84 -11.20 -4.62
C ASP A 391 -27.70 -12.14 -5.83
N PHE A 392 -27.64 -13.45 -5.60
CA PHE A 392 -27.50 -14.49 -6.64
C PHE A 392 -28.63 -14.48 -7.68
N ASP A 393 -29.82 -13.98 -7.34
CA ASP A 393 -30.92 -13.80 -8.30
C ASP A 393 -30.69 -12.63 -9.27
N GLY A 394 -29.71 -11.75 -8.98
CA GLY A 394 -29.42 -10.56 -9.76
C GLY A 394 -30.54 -9.50 -9.76
N VAL A 395 -31.49 -9.61 -8.83
CA VAL A 395 -32.69 -8.73 -8.75
C VAL A 395 -32.76 -8.00 -7.42
N ARG A 396 -32.52 -8.72 -6.32
CA ARG A 396 -32.53 -8.14 -4.97
C ARG A 396 -31.16 -7.60 -4.63
N PRO A 397 -31.06 -6.40 -4.06
CA PRO A 397 -29.81 -5.95 -3.46
C PRO A 397 -29.42 -6.88 -2.30
N SER A 398 -28.13 -7.20 -2.19
CA SER A 398 -27.58 -7.87 -1.03
C SER A 398 -27.58 -6.94 0.20
N PRO A 399 -27.37 -7.43 1.42
CA PRO A 399 -27.20 -6.56 2.58
C PRO A 399 -26.12 -5.48 2.37
N GLY A 400 -24.94 -5.86 1.85
CA GLY A 400 -23.90 -4.90 1.53
C GLY A 400 -24.26 -3.94 0.38
N GLY A 401 -25.05 -4.41 -0.58
CA GLY A 401 -25.59 -3.56 -1.66
C GLY A 401 -26.50 -2.45 -1.14
N LEU A 402 -27.35 -2.73 -0.14
CA LEU A 402 -28.15 -1.71 0.53
C LEU A 402 -27.28 -0.71 1.28
N GLU A 403 -26.18 -1.16 1.90
CA GLU A 403 -25.23 -0.29 2.61
C GLU A 403 -24.44 0.61 1.64
N PHE A 404 -24.09 0.12 0.45
CA PHE A 404 -23.53 0.96 -0.61
C PHE A 404 -24.51 2.02 -1.08
N GLN A 405 -25.76 1.67 -1.30
CA GLN A 405 -26.80 2.63 -1.68
C GLN A 405 -26.97 3.71 -0.61
N GLN A 406 -27.02 3.33 0.66
CA GLN A 406 -27.08 4.27 1.78
C GLN A 406 -25.87 5.21 1.80
N PHE A 407 -24.67 4.70 1.61
CA PHE A 407 -23.47 5.52 1.53
C PHE A 407 -23.53 6.54 0.38
N ILE A 408 -24.01 6.13 -0.80
CA ILE A 408 -24.20 7.02 -1.96
C ILE A 408 -25.18 8.16 -1.63
N GLU A 409 -26.31 7.83 -1.00
CA GLU A 409 -27.31 8.83 -0.58
C GLU A 409 -26.71 9.83 0.43
N GLU A 410 -25.89 9.36 1.38
CA GLU A 410 -25.22 10.17 2.37
C GLU A 410 -24.13 11.07 1.75
N ILE A 411 -23.34 10.57 0.81
CA ILE A 411 -22.38 11.38 0.04
C ILE A 411 -23.09 12.47 -0.75
N ASN A 412 -24.22 12.17 -1.37
CA ASN A 412 -25.04 13.16 -2.08
C ASN A 412 -25.58 14.26 -1.13
N LEU A 413 -25.83 13.93 0.14
CA LEU A 413 -26.13 14.94 1.16
C LEU A 413 -24.89 15.81 1.46
N LEU A 414 -23.70 15.19 1.65
CA LEU A 414 -22.47 15.93 1.93
C LEU A 414 -22.07 16.87 0.78
N ARG A 415 -22.26 16.48 -0.49
CA ARG A 415 -22.02 17.33 -1.67
C ARG A 415 -22.76 18.67 -1.57
N LYS A 416 -23.97 18.69 -1.00
CA LYS A 416 -24.76 19.92 -0.78
C LYS A 416 -24.20 20.82 0.33
N HIS A 417 -23.41 20.27 1.23
CA HIS A 417 -22.80 20.98 2.38
C HIS A 417 -21.30 21.25 2.20
N PHE A 418 -20.72 20.85 1.08
CA PHE A 418 -19.32 21.07 0.77
C PHE A 418 -19.01 22.58 0.63
N VAL A 419 -18.02 23.06 1.36
CA VAL A 419 -17.57 24.45 1.33
C VAL A 419 -16.06 24.60 1.13
N GLY A 420 -15.32 23.48 1.02
CA GLY A 420 -13.88 23.49 0.76
C GLY A 420 -13.04 24.08 1.89
N LEU A 421 -13.47 23.92 3.14
CA LEU A 421 -12.69 24.34 4.30
C LEU A 421 -11.51 23.37 4.53
N ASP A 422 -10.46 23.92 5.10
CA ASP A 422 -9.30 23.16 5.53
C ASP A 422 -9.59 22.37 6.83
N VAL A 423 -8.77 21.38 7.13
CA VAL A 423 -8.89 20.60 8.37
C VAL A 423 -8.54 21.47 9.60
N PRO A 424 -9.03 21.13 10.81
CA PRO A 424 -8.74 21.88 12.02
C PRO A 424 -7.24 22.00 12.30
N ASP A 425 -6.78 23.16 12.79
CA ASP A 425 -5.36 23.42 13.09
C ASP A 425 -4.77 22.43 14.09
N GLU A 426 -5.53 22.06 15.13
CA GLU A 426 -5.07 21.07 16.12
C GLU A 426 -4.90 19.67 15.51
N TYR A 427 -5.68 19.31 14.49
CA TYR A 427 -5.50 18.08 13.74
C TYR A 427 -4.22 18.15 12.88
N ARG A 428 -4.01 19.29 12.20
CA ARG A 428 -2.82 19.52 11.36
C ARG A 428 -1.52 19.52 12.17
N LYS A 429 -1.50 20.07 13.38
CA LYS A 429 -0.32 20.07 14.28
C LYS A 429 0.15 18.66 14.66
N ARG A 430 -0.73 17.65 14.63
CA ARG A 430 -0.40 16.26 14.89
C ARG A 430 0.12 15.49 13.67
N TYR A 431 0.22 16.13 12.51
CA TYR A 431 0.62 15.46 11.28
C TYR A 431 1.99 14.81 11.44
N THR A 432 2.04 13.51 11.19
CA THR A 432 3.23 12.69 11.44
C THR A 432 3.65 11.96 10.17
N GLY A 433 4.92 12.07 9.82
CA GLY A 433 5.55 11.23 8.80
C GLY A 433 6.03 9.92 9.41
N VAL A 434 5.85 8.82 8.72
CA VAL A 434 6.50 7.53 9.01
C VAL A 434 7.41 7.22 7.83
N LEU A 435 8.73 7.32 8.04
CA LEU A 435 9.71 7.03 6.99
C LEU A 435 9.76 5.52 6.77
N PHE A 436 9.28 5.07 5.62
CA PHE A 436 9.16 3.66 5.29
C PHE A 436 9.60 3.39 3.86
N ASP A 437 10.62 2.56 3.71
CA ASP A 437 11.03 2.02 2.42
C ASP A 437 10.82 0.50 2.37
N PRO A 438 9.96 0.00 1.47
CA PRO A 438 9.80 -1.44 1.26
C PRO A 438 11.10 -2.20 1.00
N ASN A 439 12.11 -1.58 0.38
CA ASN A 439 13.42 -2.20 0.19
C ASN A 439 14.11 -2.57 1.52
N ASN A 440 13.96 -1.71 2.54
CA ASN A 440 14.47 -2.01 3.89
C ASN A 440 13.77 -3.23 4.50
N ALA A 441 12.44 -3.31 4.38
CA ALA A 441 11.68 -4.47 4.87
C ALA A 441 12.09 -5.78 4.18
N ILE A 442 12.31 -5.73 2.85
CA ILE A 442 12.82 -6.88 2.07
C ILE A 442 14.23 -7.27 2.52
N ALA A 443 15.12 -6.30 2.67
CA ALA A 443 16.50 -6.56 3.11
C ALA A 443 16.54 -7.24 4.48
N MET A 444 15.73 -6.77 5.43
CA MET A 444 15.57 -7.40 6.74
C MET A 444 15.00 -8.82 6.67
N ALA A 445 14.04 -9.06 5.76
CA ALA A 445 13.47 -10.39 5.56
C ALA A 445 14.48 -11.40 4.98
N HIS A 446 15.46 -10.95 4.18
CA HIS A 446 16.54 -11.80 3.67
C HIS A 446 17.62 -12.13 4.72
N ASN A 447 17.75 -11.31 5.77
CA ASN A 447 18.71 -11.53 6.86
C ASN A 447 18.13 -11.07 8.21
N PRO A 448 17.10 -11.75 8.73
CA PRO A 448 16.32 -11.29 9.88
C PRO A 448 17.09 -11.40 11.21
N GLN A 449 18.07 -12.27 11.34
CA GLN A 449 18.83 -12.67 12.53
C GLN A 449 18.01 -13.48 13.55
N THR A 450 16.69 -13.34 13.56
CA THR A 450 15.75 -14.11 14.39
C THR A 450 14.44 -14.33 13.64
N THR A 451 13.79 -15.44 13.89
CA THR A 451 12.44 -15.73 13.36
C THR A 451 11.34 -14.88 14.02
N GLU A 452 11.64 -14.28 15.17
CA GLU A 452 10.70 -13.43 15.92
C GLU A 452 10.60 -11.99 15.35
N TRP A 453 11.52 -11.60 14.45
CA TRP A 453 11.48 -10.26 13.86
C TRP A 453 10.48 -10.18 12.70
N HIS A 454 9.53 -9.27 12.84
CA HIS A 454 8.56 -8.93 11.79
C HIS A 454 8.51 -7.41 11.63
N THR A 455 9.13 -6.89 10.56
CA THR A 455 9.23 -5.45 10.30
C THR A 455 7.86 -4.76 10.29
N GLU A 456 6.85 -5.40 9.70
CA GLU A 456 5.50 -4.86 9.64
C GLU A 456 4.87 -4.71 11.03
N ASN A 457 5.02 -5.72 11.89
CA ASN A 457 4.54 -5.66 13.27
C ASN A 457 5.23 -4.56 14.07
N HIS A 458 6.55 -4.37 13.86
CA HIS A 458 7.30 -3.28 14.47
C HIS A 458 6.74 -1.91 14.06
N VAL A 459 6.55 -1.69 12.77
CA VAL A 459 5.96 -0.44 12.21
C VAL A 459 4.55 -0.22 12.76
N LEU A 460 3.72 -1.27 12.82
CA LEU A 460 2.34 -1.20 13.29
C LEU A 460 2.22 -0.74 14.74
N LYS A 461 3.17 -1.03 15.63
CA LYS A 461 3.15 -0.55 17.03
C LYS A 461 3.14 0.98 17.09
N TYR A 462 4.02 1.63 16.32
CA TYR A 462 4.09 3.09 16.23
C TYR A 462 2.87 3.65 15.52
N TYR A 463 2.46 3.06 14.41
CA TYR A 463 1.31 3.50 13.64
C TYR A 463 0.00 3.44 14.48
N LYS A 464 -0.20 2.35 15.22
CA LYS A 464 -1.35 2.17 16.13
C LYS A 464 -1.39 3.26 17.21
N ALA A 465 -0.26 3.57 17.81
CA ALA A 465 -0.14 4.65 18.79
C ALA A 465 -0.50 6.02 18.16
N LEU A 466 0.04 6.35 16.99
CA LEU A 466 -0.26 7.60 16.28
C LEU A 466 -1.75 7.74 15.96
N LYS A 467 -2.39 6.68 15.49
CA LYS A 467 -3.85 6.71 15.19
C LYS A 467 -4.68 6.89 16.47
N SER A 468 -4.25 6.33 17.62
CA SER A 468 -4.93 6.56 18.90
C SER A 468 -4.83 8.01 19.39
N PHE A 469 -3.78 8.75 18.98
CA PHE A 469 -3.61 10.19 19.24
C PHE A 469 -4.45 11.07 18.33
N GLY A 470 -5.19 10.51 17.39
CA GLY A 470 -5.87 11.24 16.33
C GLY A 470 -4.90 11.99 15.42
N ALA A 471 -3.72 11.42 15.18
CA ALA A 471 -2.74 12.00 14.29
C ALA A 471 -3.04 11.57 12.84
N PRO A 472 -3.11 12.52 11.89
CA PRO A 472 -3.01 12.20 10.48
C PRO A 472 -1.58 11.71 10.19
N VAL A 473 -1.45 10.64 9.43
CA VAL A 473 -0.17 9.97 9.15
C VAL A 473 0.04 9.87 7.66
N ASP A 474 1.29 10.08 7.20
CA ASP A 474 1.75 9.70 5.87
C ASP A 474 2.94 8.75 5.97
N PHE A 475 2.90 7.66 5.19
CA PHE A 475 4.10 6.86 4.96
C PHE A 475 4.95 7.52 3.88
N VAL A 476 6.11 8.04 4.27
CA VAL A 476 6.98 8.84 3.40
C VAL A 476 8.22 8.05 2.97
N ARG A 477 8.74 8.41 1.79
CA ARG A 477 10.01 7.90 1.25
C ARG A 477 11.13 8.90 1.53
N ASP A 478 12.37 8.44 1.51
CA ASP A 478 13.58 9.25 1.60
C ASP A 478 13.75 10.29 0.47
N THR A 479 12.98 10.15 -0.61
CA THR A 479 12.95 11.10 -1.73
C THR A 479 11.88 12.19 -1.60
N MET A 480 11.09 12.19 -0.52
CA MET A 480 10.00 13.13 -0.28
C MET A 480 10.41 14.22 0.72
N ASP A 481 9.79 15.38 0.62
CA ASP A 481 9.97 16.47 1.59
C ASP A 481 9.40 16.09 2.96
N ILE A 482 10.29 15.82 3.92
CA ILE A 482 9.97 15.49 5.30
C ILE A 482 9.77 16.72 6.20
N SER A 483 10.13 17.91 5.74
CA SER A 483 10.12 19.14 6.55
C SER A 483 8.73 19.61 6.97
N LYS A 484 7.70 19.16 6.26
CA LYS A 484 6.30 19.50 6.54
C LYS A 484 5.69 18.77 7.75
N TYR A 485 6.36 17.72 8.24
CA TYR A 485 5.85 16.95 9.38
C TYR A 485 6.44 17.44 10.69
N PRO A 486 5.63 17.85 11.69
CA PRO A 486 6.12 18.20 13.02
C PRO A 486 6.84 17.04 13.72
N VAL A 487 6.34 15.81 13.53
CA VAL A 487 6.92 14.56 14.06
C VAL A 487 7.26 13.63 12.90
N LEU A 488 8.44 13.02 12.95
CA LEU A 488 8.88 12.00 11.99
C LEU A 488 9.31 10.74 12.75
N VAL A 489 8.69 9.62 12.44
CA VAL A 489 9.07 8.29 12.95
C VAL A 489 9.84 7.53 11.89
N VAL A 490 10.99 6.97 12.26
CA VAL A 490 11.88 6.19 11.38
C VAL A 490 11.99 4.77 11.97
N PRO A 491 11.02 3.89 11.71
CA PRO A 491 10.98 2.57 12.32
C PRO A 491 11.84 1.59 11.55
N ALA A 492 12.88 1.07 12.18
CA ALA A 492 13.77 0.02 11.65
C ALA A 492 14.28 0.28 10.22
N TYR A 493 14.82 1.46 9.96
CA TYR A 493 15.36 1.84 8.65
C TYR A 493 16.81 1.40 8.52
N GLN A 494 17.04 0.12 8.22
CA GLN A 494 18.33 -0.57 8.30
C GLN A 494 19.38 -0.03 7.35
N GLN A 495 19.03 0.10 6.07
CA GLN A 495 19.92 0.57 5.00
C GLN A 495 19.79 2.09 4.86
N MET A 496 20.81 2.83 5.24
CA MET A 496 20.83 4.30 5.16
C MET A 496 22.03 4.79 4.36
N SER A 497 21.84 5.85 3.58
CA SER A 497 22.94 6.62 3.03
C SER A 497 23.41 7.69 4.03
N LEU A 498 24.62 8.19 3.88
CA LEU A 498 25.13 9.30 4.69
C LEU A 498 24.33 10.58 4.44
N GLU A 499 23.82 10.77 3.21
CA GLU A 499 22.98 11.89 2.82
C GLU A 499 21.64 11.86 3.59
N LEU A 500 21.02 10.70 3.74
CA LEU A 500 19.78 10.57 4.53
C LEU A 500 20.03 10.86 6.02
N ILE A 501 21.16 10.41 6.57
CA ILE A 501 21.54 10.72 7.97
C ILE A 501 21.73 12.23 8.15
N GLU A 502 22.34 12.91 7.18
CA GLU A 502 22.48 14.37 7.18
C GLU A 502 21.11 15.07 7.08
N GLU A 503 20.23 14.60 6.21
CA GLU A 503 18.88 15.13 6.05
C GLU A 503 18.06 15.01 7.34
N LEU A 504 18.09 13.85 8.00
CA LEU A 504 17.43 13.63 9.30
C LEU A 504 18.03 14.52 10.40
N THR A 505 19.35 14.73 10.36
CA THR A 505 20.03 15.65 11.28
C THR A 505 19.58 17.09 11.07
N ASN A 506 19.48 17.52 9.82
CA ASN A 506 18.98 18.85 9.45
C ASN A 506 17.50 19.01 9.81
N TYR A 507 16.67 17.99 9.58
CA TYR A 507 15.26 18.00 9.98
C TYR A 507 15.10 18.25 11.48
N ALA A 508 15.79 17.48 12.33
CA ALA A 508 15.75 17.68 13.79
C ALA A 508 16.34 19.03 14.20
N SER A 509 17.51 19.43 13.65
CA SER A 509 18.16 20.71 13.97
C SER A 509 17.29 21.92 13.64
N ASN A 510 16.42 21.82 12.64
CA ASN A 510 15.51 22.87 12.19
C ASN A 510 14.17 22.89 12.93
N GLY A 511 13.94 22.03 13.92
CA GLY A 511 12.75 22.06 14.79
C GLY A 511 11.85 20.85 14.67
N GLY A 512 12.19 19.85 13.87
CA GLY A 512 11.45 18.60 13.77
C GLY A 512 11.67 17.70 15.00
N HIS A 513 10.70 16.87 15.34
CA HIS A 513 10.79 15.89 16.42
C HIS A 513 10.97 14.49 15.80
N LEU A 514 12.21 14.00 15.82
CA LEU A 514 12.61 12.73 15.20
C LEU A 514 12.54 11.58 16.20
N VAL A 515 11.88 10.49 15.82
CA VAL A 515 11.87 9.23 16.56
C VAL A 515 12.50 8.15 15.69
N MET A 516 13.62 7.61 16.09
CA MET A 516 14.29 6.49 15.41
C MET A 516 14.26 5.24 16.29
N THR A 517 14.30 4.07 15.69
CA THR A 517 14.16 2.82 16.45
C THR A 517 15.29 1.83 16.16
N VAL A 518 15.29 0.71 16.86
CA VAL A 518 16.20 -0.41 16.61
C VAL A 518 16.39 -0.71 15.13
N ARG A 519 17.51 -1.31 14.78
CA ARG A 519 17.90 -1.71 13.43
C ARG A 519 17.98 -0.54 12.43
N THR A 520 18.11 0.69 12.89
CA THR A 520 18.22 1.85 12.02
C THR A 520 19.68 2.20 11.76
N GLY A 521 20.06 2.39 10.46
CA GLY A 521 21.35 2.97 10.06
C GLY A 521 22.58 2.07 10.25
N HIS A 522 22.43 0.78 10.45
CA HIS A 522 23.59 -0.10 10.63
C HIS A 522 24.16 -0.70 9.34
N GLN A 523 23.51 -0.48 8.21
CA GLN A 523 23.99 -0.90 6.90
C GLN A 523 24.03 0.29 5.92
N ASP A 524 24.96 0.21 4.97
CA ASP A 524 25.03 1.10 3.83
C ASP A 524 23.93 0.80 2.80
N PRO A 525 23.74 1.59 1.73
CA PRO A 525 22.73 1.34 0.71
C PRO A 525 22.89 0.02 -0.08
N TYR A 526 24.06 -0.63 -0.03
CA TYR A 526 24.29 -1.95 -0.61
C TYR A 526 23.88 -3.08 0.34
N GLY A 527 23.58 -2.76 1.60
CA GLY A 527 23.27 -3.73 2.64
C GLY A 527 24.51 -4.29 3.35
N HIS A 528 25.67 -3.67 3.20
CA HIS A 528 26.85 -4.01 3.95
C HIS A 528 26.84 -3.34 5.31
N LEU A 529 27.31 -4.04 6.34
CA LEU A 529 27.62 -3.38 7.60
C LEU A 529 28.71 -2.33 7.37
N TRP A 530 28.62 -1.21 8.07
CA TRP A 530 29.65 -0.19 8.03
C TRP A 530 30.99 -0.76 8.54
N GLU A 531 32.12 -0.44 7.91
CA GLU A 531 33.46 -0.71 8.43
C GLU A 531 33.75 0.26 9.60
N ALA A 532 32.97 0.12 10.67
CA ALA A 532 32.95 0.99 11.85
C ALA A 532 32.28 0.24 13.02
N PRO A 533 32.34 0.76 14.27
CA PRO A 533 31.48 0.27 15.33
C PRO A 533 30.01 0.20 14.90
N TYR A 534 29.26 -0.78 15.40
CA TYR A 534 27.88 -1.07 15.00
C TYR A 534 27.02 0.20 14.94
N ALA A 535 26.43 0.51 13.77
CA ALA A 535 25.62 1.69 13.49
C ALA A 535 26.30 3.06 13.78
N GLN A 536 27.64 3.14 13.85
CA GLN A 536 28.41 4.35 14.19
C GLN A 536 27.97 5.62 13.39
N PRO A 537 27.60 5.57 12.10
CA PRO A 537 27.20 6.77 11.38
C PRO A 537 26.03 7.55 12.01
N ILE A 538 25.14 6.89 12.76
CA ILE A 538 24.00 7.57 13.42
C ILE A 538 24.32 8.08 14.84
N TYR A 539 25.48 7.77 15.41
CA TYR A 539 25.78 8.09 16.82
C TYR A 539 25.63 9.59 17.16
N ASN A 540 26.13 10.45 16.29
CA ASN A 540 26.03 11.90 16.51
C ASN A 540 24.58 12.40 16.39
N LEU A 541 23.76 11.76 15.57
CA LEU A 541 22.35 12.09 15.42
C LEU A 541 21.56 11.67 16.67
N ILE A 542 21.69 10.43 17.11
CA ILE A 542 20.97 9.91 18.27
C ILE A 542 21.54 10.35 19.62
N GLY A 543 22.82 10.79 19.66
CA GLY A 543 23.52 11.21 20.88
C GLY A 543 23.97 10.04 21.76
N SER A 544 24.29 8.91 21.17
CA SER A 544 24.70 7.69 21.89
C SER A 544 25.57 6.80 21.02
N GLU A 545 26.47 6.05 21.64
CA GLU A 545 26.97 4.81 21.05
C GLU A 545 25.94 3.69 21.22
N ILE A 546 25.97 2.71 20.31
CA ILE A 546 25.29 1.41 20.47
C ILE A 546 26.42 0.41 20.74
N GLU A 547 26.52 -0.08 21.99
CA GLU A 547 27.64 -0.95 22.42
C GLU A 547 27.54 -2.31 21.70
N PHE A 548 26.34 -2.89 21.63
CA PHE A 548 25.98 -4.14 20.91
C PHE A 548 24.47 -4.28 20.83
N TYR A 549 24.01 -5.24 20.05
CA TYR A 549 22.61 -5.68 20.04
C TYR A 549 22.49 -7.08 20.64
N ASP A 550 21.31 -7.41 21.16
CA ASP A 550 20.96 -8.73 21.69
C ASP A 550 19.61 -9.23 21.21
N LEU A 551 19.47 -10.54 21.21
CA LEU A 551 18.30 -11.29 20.78
C LEU A 551 18.03 -12.36 21.83
N LEU A 552 16.81 -12.47 22.29
CA LEU A 552 16.44 -13.41 23.34
C LEU A 552 15.69 -14.62 22.79
N MET A 553 15.74 -15.70 23.53
CA MET A 553 14.91 -16.87 23.22
C MET A 553 13.45 -16.57 23.50
N PRO A 554 12.48 -16.97 22.63
CA PRO A 554 11.06 -16.64 22.82
C PRO A 554 10.46 -17.08 24.14
N HIS A 555 11.01 -18.11 24.77
CA HIS A 555 10.58 -18.63 26.07
C HIS A 555 11.25 -17.95 27.27
N ALA A 556 12.15 -17.01 27.06
CA ALA A 556 12.91 -16.29 28.09
C ALA A 556 12.91 -14.78 27.79
N PRO A 557 11.76 -14.11 27.83
CA PRO A 557 11.70 -12.67 27.61
C PRO A 557 12.29 -11.92 28.78
N ASP A 558 12.97 -10.82 28.46
CA ASP A 558 13.44 -9.83 29.43
C ASP A 558 12.55 -8.59 29.42
N HIS A 559 12.85 -7.62 30.27
CA HIS A 559 12.05 -6.43 30.49
C HIS A 559 12.86 -5.15 30.33
N VAL A 560 12.13 -4.14 29.84
CA VAL A 560 12.55 -2.74 29.88
C VAL A 560 11.60 -1.98 30.78
N LYS A 561 12.13 -1.07 31.60
CA LYS A 561 11.35 -0.27 32.54
C LYS A 561 11.29 1.19 32.13
N MET A 562 10.08 1.73 32.07
CA MET A 562 9.80 3.15 31.85
C MET A 562 8.75 3.62 32.87
N ASP A 563 9.04 4.67 33.65
CA ASP A 563 8.14 5.23 34.67
C ASP A 563 7.60 4.19 35.68
N GLY A 564 8.42 3.20 36.02
CA GLY A 564 8.06 2.14 36.95
C GLY A 564 7.28 0.97 36.35
N GLU A 565 6.88 1.04 35.09
CA GLU A 565 6.20 -0.05 34.37
C GLU A 565 7.20 -0.90 33.61
N LEU A 566 6.96 -2.22 33.58
CA LEU A 566 7.77 -3.21 32.87
C LEU A 566 7.14 -3.58 31.53
N HIS A 567 7.97 -3.62 30.48
CA HIS A 567 7.59 -3.98 29.12
C HIS A 567 8.48 -5.13 28.65
N SER A 568 7.89 -6.25 28.26
CA SER A 568 8.64 -7.44 27.85
C SER A 568 9.09 -7.35 26.38
N TRP A 569 10.25 -7.97 26.09
CA TRP A 569 10.81 -8.04 24.75
C TRP A 569 11.58 -9.33 24.50
N THR A 570 11.80 -9.69 23.24
CA THR A 570 12.61 -10.84 22.81
C THR A 570 13.34 -10.62 21.50
N SER A 571 12.70 -9.92 20.58
CA SER A 571 13.10 -9.91 19.15
C SER A 571 14.38 -9.12 18.88
N TRP A 572 14.54 -7.93 19.51
CA TRP A 572 15.71 -7.07 19.29
C TRP A 572 15.86 -6.03 20.40
N GLY A 573 17.05 -5.98 20.98
CA GLY A 573 17.47 -4.96 21.94
C GLY A 573 18.84 -4.40 21.56
N GLU A 574 19.05 -3.10 21.69
CA GLU A 574 20.31 -2.40 21.47
C GLU A 574 20.73 -1.67 22.72
N ILE A 575 21.91 -2.02 23.23
CA ILE A 575 22.44 -1.50 24.49
C ILE A 575 23.11 -0.17 24.24
N LEU A 576 22.57 0.88 24.83
CA LEU A 576 22.94 2.27 24.58
C LEU A 576 23.94 2.80 25.61
N LYS A 577 24.86 3.64 25.15
CA LYS A 577 25.82 4.41 25.96
C LYS A 577 25.70 5.88 25.61
N PRO A 578 24.80 6.62 26.29
CA PRO A 578 24.50 8.00 25.96
C PRO A 578 25.68 8.95 26.09
N PHE A 579 25.75 9.94 25.20
CA PHE A 579 26.68 11.07 25.31
C PHE A 579 26.14 12.10 26.31
N THR A 580 27.03 12.99 26.76
CA THR A 580 26.64 14.12 27.62
C THR A 580 25.55 14.94 26.97
N GLY A 581 24.47 15.18 27.70
CA GLY A 581 23.28 15.91 27.21
C GLY A 581 22.20 15.04 26.60
N THR A 582 22.35 13.72 26.64
CA THR A 582 21.31 12.75 26.26
C THR A 582 20.70 12.14 27.54
N GLU A 583 19.38 12.15 27.62
CA GLU A 583 18.58 11.68 28.76
C GLU A 583 18.09 10.24 28.49
N ALA A 584 18.22 9.35 29.47
CA ALA A 584 17.63 8.01 29.41
C ALA A 584 16.17 8.06 29.89
N TRP A 585 15.24 7.53 29.09
CA TRP A 585 13.82 7.43 29.44
C TRP A 585 13.40 6.05 29.89
N ALA A 586 14.10 5.01 29.43
CA ALA A 586 13.88 3.63 29.84
C ALA A 586 15.19 2.88 29.99
N THR A 587 15.22 1.85 30.84
CA THR A 587 16.38 1.01 31.09
C THR A 587 16.03 -0.48 30.97
N PHE A 588 17.00 -1.28 30.55
CA PHE A 588 16.92 -2.73 30.68
C PHE A 588 16.96 -3.14 32.14
N GLU A 589 16.13 -4.09 32.54
CA GLU A 589 16.01 -4.51 33.96
C GLU A 589 16.66 -5.86 34.25
N ASP A 590 16.77 -6.70 33.24
CA ASP A 590 17.26 -8.07 33.36
C ASP A 590 18.60 -8.25 32.65
N ASP A 591 19.23 -9.44 32.87
CA ASP A 591 20.47 -9.87 32.28
C ASP A 591 21.72 -9.03 32.68
N PHE A 592 22.88 -9.30 32.05
CA PHE A 592 24.17 -8.68 32.37
C PHE A 592 24.28 -7.20 32.01
N TYR A 593 23.32 -6.67 31.25
CA TYR A 593 23.20 -5.26 30.89
C TYR A 593 22.08 -4.52 31.67
N ALA A 594 21.56 -5.10 32.74
CA ALA A 594 20.59 -4.43 33.59
C ALA A 594 21.06 -3.04 34.03
N GLY A 595 20.15 -2.05 33.96
CA GLY A 595 20.42 -0.64 34.24
C GLY A 595 20.98 0.15 33.05
N LYS A 596 21.33 -0.48 31.93
CA LYS A 596 21.71 0.23 30.70
C LYS A 596 20.49 0.88 30.06
N PRO A 597 20.65 2.05 29.43
CA PRO A 597 19.56 2.71 28.70
C PRO A 597 19.04 1.88 27.52
N ALA A 598 17.71 1.83 27.39
CA ALA A 598 16.99 1.21 26.28
C ALA A 598 16.27 2.26 25.42
N VAL A 599 15.84 3.39 26.00
CA VAL A 599 15.26 4.53 25.28
C VAL A 599 15.96 5.79 25.74
N ILE A 600 16.36 6.62 24.77
CA ILE A 600 17.07 7.87 25.01
C ILE A 600 16.42 9.04 24.25
N TRP A 601 16.63 10.24 24.76
CA TRP A 601 16.14 11.50 24.19
C TRP A 601 17.18 12.61 24.34
N ARG A 602 17.25 13.49 23.34
CA ARG A 602 18.08 14.71 23.39
C ARG A 602 17.47 15.86 22.61
N ASN A 603 17.90 17.07 22.96
CA ASN A 603 17.73 18.22 22.08
C ASN A 603 18.78 18.15 20.94
N LEU A 604 18.35 18.55 19.74
CA LEU A 604 19.26 18.74 18.60
C LEU A 604 18.83 20.00 17.85
N GLY A 605 19.60 21.09 17.99
CA GLY A 605 19.24 22.39 17.46
C GLY A 605 17.93 22.90 18.08
N ARG A 606 16.90 23.13 17.25
CA ARG A 606 15.58 23.60 17.70
C ARG A 606 14.58 22.48 17.95
N GLY A 607 14.87 21.27 17.51
CA GLY A 607 14.02 20.10 17.68
C GLY A 607 14.63 19.05 18.59
N THR A 608 14.20 17.81 18.46
CA THR A 608 14.57 16.70 19.35
C THR A 608 14.82 15.42 18.59
N VAL A 609 15.61 14.53 19.19
CA VAL A 609 15.79 13.15 18.71
C VAL A 609 15.51 12.19 19.85
N THR A 610 14.67 11.21 19.60
CA THR A 610 14.39 10.07 20.47
C THR A 610 14.88 8.80 19.77
N TYR A 611 15.59 7.94 20.48
CA TYR A 611 15.97 6.63 19.98
C TYR A 611 15.40 5.53 20.86
N VAL A 612 14.65 4.59 20.25
CA VAL A 612 14.01 3.46 20.93
C VAL A 612 14.82 2.22 20.61
N GLY A 613 15.74 1.86 21.50
CA GLY A 613 16.70 0.77 21.34
C GLY A 613 16.13 -0.62 21.69
N VAL A 614 14.83 -0.82 21.65
CA VAL A 614 14.18 -2.11 21.95
C VAL A 614 12.88 -2.28 21.16
N ASP A 615 12.57 -3.51 20.78
CA ASP A 615 11.27 -3.89 20.15
C ASP A 615 10.43 -4.66 21.17
N THR A 616 9.41 -4.03 21.79
CA THR A 616 8.58 -4.66 22.79
C THR A 616 7.43 -5.49 22.21
N HIS A 617 6.85 -6.43 22.96
CA HIS A 617 5.83 -7.34 22.45
C HIS A 617 4.51 -6.65 22.12
N ASP A 618 4.04 -5.78 22.99
CA ASP A 618 2.67 -5.25 22.96
C ASP A 618 2.52 -3.82 22.44
N GLY A 619 3.64 -3.12 22.22
CA GLY A 619 3.65 -1.73 21.77
C GLY A 619 3.31 -0.69 22.84
N GLN A 620 3.18 -1.08 24.11
CA GLN A 620 2.85 -0.13 25.18
C GLN A 620 4.01 0.83 25.48
N LEU A 621 5.26 0.36 25.42
CA LEU A 621 6.42 1.21 25.54
C LEU A 621 6.46 2.25 24.42
N GLU A 622 6.26 1.81 23.18
CA GLU A 622 6.26 2.66 21.97
C GLU A 622 5.18 3.74 22.06
N HIS A 623 3.98 3.36 22.52
CA HIS A 623 2.89 4.31 22.79
C HIS A 623 3.29 5.34 23.85
N LYS A 624 3.89 4.92 24.96
CA LYS A 624 4.33 5.78 26.06
C LYS A 624 5.45 6.74 25.61
N VAL A 625 6.40 6.24 24.83
CA VAL A 625 7.48 7.04 24.23
C VAL A 625 6.90 8.12 23.31
N LEU A 626 6.02 7.75 22.39
CA LEU A 626 5.38 8.71 21.49
C LEU A 626 4.54 9.75 22.26
N THR A 627 3.81 9.35 23.30
CA THR A 627 3.08 10.30 24.16
C THR A 627 4.03 11.37 24.69
N ARG A 628 5.18 10.96 25.26
CA ARG A 628 6.19 11.89 25.79
C ARG A 628 6.83 12.76 24.69
N VAL A 629 7.03 12.24 23.49
CA VAL A 629 7.53 13.02 22.35
C VAL A 629 6.55 14.14 22.00
N PHE A 630 5.25 13.83 21.87
CA PHE A 630 4.24 14.83 21.57
C PHE A 630 4.11 15.88 22.69
N GLU A 631 4.17 15.46 23.95
CA GLU A 631 4.18 16.39 25.12
C GLU A 631 5.39 17.32 25.08
N ARG A 632 6.60 16.82 24.85
CA ARG A 632 7.84 17.62 24.72
C ARG A 632 7.81 18.56 23.52
N ALA A 633 7.13 18.16 22.45
CA ALA A 633 6.88 18.99 21.28
C ALA A 633 5.82 20.07 21.51
N GLY A 634 5.11 20.04 22.63
CA GLY A 634 3.98 20.94 22.91
C GLY A 634 2.76 20.69 21.99
N ILE A 635 2.66 19.50 21.42
CA ILE A 635 1.58 19.09 20.52
C ILE A 635 0.51 18.35 21.34
N LYS A 636 -0.71 18.89 21.33
CA LYS A 636 -1.84 18.28 22.03
C LYS A 636 -2.37 17.08 21.26
N THR A 637 -2.46 15.92 21.91
CA THR A 637 -3.02 14.68 21.35
C THR A 637 -4.44 14.42 21.83
N GLU A 638 -5.17 13.60 21.09
CA GLU A 638 -6.39 12.93 21.54
C GLU A 638 -6.02 11.59 22.24
N SER A 639 -7.02 10.91 22.76
CA SER A 639 -6.88 9.56 23.31
C SER A 639 -8.10 8.75 22.90
N TYR A 640 -8.02 8.15 21.71
CA TYR A 640 -9.09 7.29 21.21
C TYR A 640 -8.85 5.84 21.65
N PRO A 641 -9.90 5.15 22.13
CA PRO A 641 -9.78 3.73 22.43
C PRO A 641 -9.59 2.92 21.13
N GLU A 642 -9.05 1.73 21.28
CA GLU A 642 -8.86 0.81 20.17
C GLU A 642 -10.17 0.57 19.39
N GLY A 643 -10.09 0.66 18.05
CA GLY A 643 -11.25 0.53 17.17
C GLY A 643 -12.00 1.82 16.87
N ILE A 644 -11.65 2.93 17.51
CA ILE A 644 -12.23 4.24 17.20
C ILE A 644 -11.26 5.00 16.30
N ILE A 645 -11.72 5.39 15.11
CA ILE A 645 -10.98 6.21 14.16
C ILE A 645 -11.71 7.53 13.96
N VAL A 646 -10.99 8.65 14.08
CA VAL A 646 -11.52 9.98 13.80
C VAL A 646 -10.59 10.67 12.81
N GLU A 647 -11.16 11.03 11.67
CA GLU A 647 -10.45 11.70 10.58
C GLU A 647 -11.16 13.00 10.19
N TYR A 648 -10.42 13.89 9.57
CA TYR A 648 -10.98 15.12 8.99
C TYR A 648 -10.63 15.21 7.52
N ARG A 649 -11.63 15.54 6.70
CA ARG A 649 -11.46 15.71 5.27
C ARG A 649 -12.36 16.82 4.73
N ASP A 650 -11.76 17.70 3.92
CA ASP A 650 -12.45 18.81 3.27
C ASP A 650 -13.17 19.69 4.30
N SER A 651 -14.48 19.61 4.41
CA SER A 651 -15.27 20.39 5.38
C SER A 651 -15.87 19.51 6.47
N PHE A 652 -15.40 18.28 6.63
CA PHE A 652 -16.08 17.27 7.45
C PHE A 652 -15.16 16.59 8.46
N GLY A 653 -15.71 16.38 9.68
CA GLY A 653 -15.15 15.43 10.65
C GLY A 653 -15.94 14.11 10.56
N ILE A 654 -15.23 12.99 10.62
CA ILE A 654 -15.78 11.64 10.46
C ILE A 654 -15.25 10.77 11.60
N ALA A 655 -16.15 10.21 12.42
CA ALA A 655 -15.78 9.23 13.43
C ALA A 655 -16.42 7.87 13.12
N MET A 656 -15.64 6.82 13.25
CA MET A 656 -15.94 5.45 12.83
C MET A 656 -15.69 4.48 13.98
N ASN A 657 -16.61 3.53 14.21
CA ASN A 657 -16.53 2.58 15.31
C ASN A 657 -16.33 1.15 14.80
N TYR A 658 -15.08 0.67 14.87
CA TYR A 658 -14.70 -0.72 14.59
C TYR A 658 -14.70 -1.62 15.84
N SER A 659 -14.97 -1.05 17.04
CA SER A 659 -15.02 -1.80 18.27
C SER A 659 -16.34 -2.55 18.46
N ASP A 660 -16.43 -3.39 19.46
CA ASP A 660 -17.65 -4.11 19.84
C ASP A 660 -18.50 -3.40 20.92
N LYS A 661 -18.19 -2.11 21.20
CA LYS A 661 -18.86 -1.29 22.22
C LYS A 661 -19.35 0.03 21.63
N ASN A 662 -20.37 0.61 22.23
CA ASN A 662 -20.80 1.96 21.90
C ASN A 662 -19.73 2.99 22.31
N TYR A 663 -19.57 4.03 21.50
CA TYR A 663 -18.64 5.12 21.79
C TYR A 663 -19.32 6.48 21.62
N ALA A 664 -19.20 7.34 22.63
CA ALA A 664 -19.69 8.72 22.57
C ALA A 664 -18.61 9.63 21.97
N VAL A 665 -18.82 10.06 20.75
CA VAL A 665 -17.89 10.96 20.01
C VAL A 665 -17.99 12.38 20.55
N LYS A 666 -16.85 12.99 20.87
CA LYS A 666 -16.77 14.40 21.23
C LYS A 666 -16.79 15.25 19.96
N ILE A 667 -17.97 15.70 19.56
CA ILE A 667 -18.14 16.61 18.43
C ILE A 667 -17.97 18.06 18.92
N PRO A 668 -17.21 18.92 18.19
CA PRO A 668 -17.05 20.32 18.55
C PRO A 668 -18.40 21.03 18.70
N SER A 669 -18.53 21.92 19.70
CA SER A 669 -19.76 22.66 19.95
C SER A 669 -20.11 23.55 18.75
N GLY A 670 -21.37 23.58 18.34
CA GLY A 670 -21.84 24.31 17.15
C GLY A 670 -21.83 23.50 15.86
N SER A 671 -21.08 22.41 15.78
CA SER A 671 -21.02 21.59 14.56
C SER A 671 -22.38 21.01 14.17
N GLN A 672 -22.70 21.04 12.88
CA GLN A 672 -23.90 20.41 12.32
C GLN A 672 -23.62 18.93 12.03
N ILE A 673 -24.35 18.02 12.69
CA ILE A 673 -24.32 16.60 12.36
C ILE A 673 -25.11 16.38 11.06
N LEU A 674 -24.48 15.73 10.07
CA LEU A 674 -25.09 15.42 8.77
C LEU A 674 -25.47 13.94 8.64
N VAL A 675 -24.67 13.04 9.25
CA VAL A 675 -24.89 11.59 9.18
C VAL A 675 -24.71 10.99 10.57
N GLY A 676 -25.57 10.05 10.94
CA GLY A 676 -25.47 9.31 12.19
C GLY A 676 -25.82 10.13 13.44
N GLN A 677 -25.31 9.68 14.58
CA GLN A 677 -25.51 10.30 15.90
C GLN A 677 -24.20 10.27 16.71
N PRO A 678 -24.02 11.18 17.71
CA PRO A 678 -22.77 11.23 18.49
C PRO A 678 -22.44 9.94 19.25
N ASN A 679 -23.43 9.15 19.63
CA ASN A 679 -23.21 7.85 20.27
C ASN A 679 -23.28 6.75 19.23
N ILE A 680 -22.10 6.38 18.71
CA ILE A 680 -21.97 5.39 17.62
C ILE A 680 -21.84 3.97 18.17
N ALA A 681 -22.72 3.08 17.71
CA ALA A 681 -22.67 1.64 17.99
C ALA A 681 -21.58 0.95 17.12
N PRO A 682 -21.26 -0.35 17.37
CA PRO A 682 -20.40 -1.12 16.50
C PRO A 682 -20.82 -1.04 15.02
N ALA A 683 -19.85 -0.84 14.13
CA ALA A 683 -20.04 -0.65 12.70
C ALA A 683 -20.80 0.63 12.29
N GLU A 684 -20.93 1.60 13.17
CA GLU A 684 -21.56 2.89 12.88
C GLU A 684 -20.55 4.02 12.64
N VAL A 685 -21.04 5.07 12.01
CA VAL A 685 -20.30 6.30 11.69
C VAL A 685 -21.13 7.52 12.07
N VAL A 686 -20.45 8.57 12.50
CA VAL A 686 -21.02 9.91 12.59
C VAL A 686 -20.20 10.88 11.77
N VAL A 687 -20.87 11.76 11.02
CA VAL A 687 -20.24 12.81 10.20
C VAL A 687 -20.83 14.15 10.55
N TRP A 688 -19.98 15.12 10.78
CA TRP A 688 -20.36 16.50 11.06
C TRP A 688 -19.61 17.49 10.17
N LYS A 689 -20.25 18.63 9.92
CA LYS A 689 -19.64 19.74 9.21
C LYS A 689 -18.76 20.53 10.19
N ILE A 690 -17.53 20.85 9.78
CA ILE A 690 -16.63 21.77 10.49
C ILE A 690 -17.11 23.21 10.22
N GLU A 691 -17.04 24.07 11.24
CA GLU A 691 -17.34 25.50 11.12
C GLU A 691 -16.13 26.30 10.66
#